data_e8c02bca1965e37c7e3a19d8633cd2a9
#
_entry.id   e8c02bca1965e37c7e3a19d8633cd2a9
#
_cell.length_a   1.000
_cell.length_b   1.000
_cell.length_c   1.000
_cell.angle_alpha   90.00
_cell.angle_beta   90.00
_cell.angle_gamma   90.00
#
_symmetry.space_group_name_H-M   'P 1'
#
loop_
_entity.id
_entity.type
_entity.pdbx_description
1 polymer ?
#
loop_
_entity_poly.entity_id
_entity_poly.type
_entity_poly.pdbx_seq_one_letter_code
_entity_poly.pdbx_strand_id
1 'polypeptide(L)'
;MAKKISVVYPRVEMQENPLGIDLKNPHFSWQLASDVKDVKQIGYEIQLAADLRDLKRGDNLIWKSGLVQSDKMQIEYEGLPMQSCEEYYWRVRVQTYHGMSSWSAIQRFSTGMLHAEDWHAEWIGENAMSNSGESQTELHTRLAARYLRKDFQASSHIDRATLYISGLGYYQAFLNGKSVSEDLLTPSITFYSETVYYNTYDVTDLLQEGDNALGVILGNGRYFWVRGSGMEGFGLPRLLAQLEIEYTDGSKKIIASDETWKVTSKGPIVANNEFDGEEYDMKKELPGWNLSGYDDSTWRNVDIMSVPCKRLLAQPSPSVATMERIHPSSVTRLASGKVLIDMGQNMVGRLKASFKGKAGQKVVMRFAEIINPDSTLYVANLRSAKATDIFTPSVDGYFSWAPVFVYHGFRYVEIDGVEGDPDIKDFVGEVMYDRMQQTGHFETSDFIINQIFKNAYWGIRGNYHNMPTDCPQRDERHGWLGDRATGCWGESFVFDNALLYRKWLQDIEESQREDGVISAVSPRFWTIYAGDVTWPSVYILAAEMLYRHYGDATAIVKHYDSMKRWVEYIYKNSMKDGLVVRDEWGDWCMPPEAPELIHSQDPMRKTDGAILGSTTFYGLLYKMIDFARISGHSEDIDNYKTHAEALKKAYNKRFFNYETAQYGNNSVTGNLLSLRYGLVPDGYEKRVFNNVVEKTEKDCKGHVSTGVVGIQHLMRGLTEHGREDLAYKIVTNTDYPSWGYMIEKGATTIWELWNGDTAAPDMNSANHVMLLGDLLIWYYENLAGIKNSKESVGFRHIEMKPCFPDGLDYVNASYQSVSGKIVSNWTRTEGCFSWNVTIPANCSATLYIPLSLHPEKPEMAKAHSIQCEGDNWIIELGSGNYCFKSDM
;
A
#
# COMPACT_ATOMS: atom_id res chain seq x y z
N MET A 1 35.76 -21.32 13.88
CA MET A 1 35.38 -20.03 13.29
C MET A 1 34.67 -19.21 14.35
N ALA A 2 35.01 -17.92 14.49
CA ALA A 2 34.27 -17.06 15.43
C ALA A 2 32.81 -16.99 15.00
N LYS A 3 31.92 -17.19 15.96
CA LYS A 3 30.47 -17.08 15.74
C LYS A 3 30.14 -15.65 15.29
N LYS A 4 29.69 -15.45 14.06
CA LYS A 4 29.50 -14.12 13.47
C LYS A 4 28.07 -13.63 13.72
N ILE A 5 27.96 -12.58 14.53
CA ILE A 5 26.75 -11.78 14.66
C ILE A 5 27.00 -10.48 13.91
N SER A 6 26.10 -10.12 13.02
CA SER A 6 26.19 -8.90 12.23
C SER A 6 24.90 -8.10 12.27
N VAL A 7 25.03 -6.79 12.24
CA VAL A 7 23.91 -5.86 12.01
C VAL A 7 23.65 -5.80 10.51
N VAL A 8 22.40 -5.96 10.14
CA VAL A 8 21.91 -5.90 8.76
C VAL A 8 20.70 -4.95 8.66
N TYR A 9 20.38 -4.51 7.47
CA TYR A 9 19.23 -3.61 7.19
C TYR A 9 19.18 -2.38 8.12
N PRO A 10 20.28 -1.62 8.29
CA PRO A 10 20.22 -0.37 9.03
C PRO A 10 19.42 0.67 8.21
N ARG A 11 18.38 1.26 8.82
CA ARG A 11 17.41 2.16 8.18
C ARG A 11 17.18 3.41 9.01
N VAL A 12 16.82 4.51 8.34
CA VAL A 12 16.30 5.74 8.94
C VAL A 12 14.87 5.92 8.42
N GLU A 13 13.91 6.15 9.31
CA GLU A 13 12.48 6.23 8.96
C GLU A 13 12.00 5.07 8.08
N MET A 14 12.41 3.85 8.42
CA MET A 14 12.12 2.60 7.70
C MET A 14 12.68 2.54 6.27
N GLN A 15 13.53 3.48 5.86
CA GLN A 15 14.13 3.57 4.53
C GLN A 15 15.64 3.34 4.58
N GLU A 16 16.20 2.80 3.51
CA GLU A 16 17.66 2.69 3.31
C GLU A 16 18.18 3.97 2.64
N ASN A 17 19.08 4.68 3.30
CA ASN A 17 19.71 5.91 2.80
C ASN A 17 18.69 6.95 2.26
N PRO A 18 17.64 7.34 3.02
CA PRO A 18 16.67 8.30 2.54
C PRO A 18 17.27 9.68 2.31
N LEU A 19 16.75 10.39 1.31
CA LEU A 19 17.10 11.78 1.02
C LEU A 19 15.96 12.71 1.43
N GLY A 20 16.31 13.84 2.05
CA GLY A 20 15.41 14.94 2.29
C GLY A 20 14.34 14.65 3.35
N ILE A 21 14.64 13.90 4.41
CA ILE A 21 13.67 13.73 5.51
C ILE A 21 13.47 15.06 6.25
N ASP A 22 12.22 15.42 6.55
CA ASP A 22 11.85 16.67 7.23
C ASP A 22 11.55 16.48 8.74
N LEU A 23 12.18 15.49 9.36
CA LEU A 23 12.07 15.19 10.76
C LEU A 23 13.33 15.62 11.53
N LYS A 24 13.11 16.36 12.64
CA LYS A 24 14.19 16.79 13.52
C LYS A 24 14.77 15.66 14.35
N ASN A 25 13.94 14.66 14.68
CA ASN A 25 14.32 13.49 15.47
C ASN A 25 13.87 12.22 14.74
N PRO A 26 14.62 11.78 13.70
CA PRO A 26 14.27 10.58 12.96
C PRO A 26 14.50 9.30 13.76
N HIS A 27 13.80 8.23 13.36
CA HIS A 27 13.99 6.89 13.94
C HIS A 27 15.04 6.11 13.19
N PHE A 28 15.94 5.50 13.95
CA PHE A 28 16.95 4.54 13.46
C PHE A 28 16.48 3.13 13.75
N SER A 29 16.67 2.22 12.80
CA SER A 29 16.33 0.81 12.98
C SER A 29 17.36 -0.12 12.33
N TRP A 30 17.43 -1.36 12.79
CA TRP A 30 18.30 -2.39 12.23
C TRP A 30 17.75 -3.79 12.52
N GLN A 31 18.34 -4.78 11.87
CA GLN A 31 18.10 -6.20 12.13
C GLN A 31 19.40 -6.91 12.44
N LEU A 32 19.33 -8.11 12.99
CA LEU A 32 20.47 -8.94 13.28
C LEU A 32 20.48 -10.21 12.42
N ALA A 33 21.66 -10.56 11.89
CA ALA A 33 21.88 -11.84 11.24
C ALA A 33 22.88 -12.66 12.08
N SER A 34 22.58 -13.94 12.27
CA SER A 34 23.45 -14.85 13.03
C SER A 34 23.24 -16.32 12.64
N ASP A 35 24.35 -17.05 12.59
CA ASP A 35 24.34 -18.53 12.49
C ASP A 35 24.23 -19.21 13.87
N VAL A 36 24.16 -18.43 14.93
CA VAL A 36 24.07 -18.92 16.31
C VAL A 36 22.62 -18.95 16.74
N LYS A 37 22.21 -20.03 17.42
CA LYS A 37 20.89 -20.10 18.05
C LYS A 37 20.84 -19.29 19.33
N ASP A 38 19.66 -18.79 19.66
CA ASP A 38 19.36 -18.07 20.90
C ASP A 38 20.20 -16.80 21.07
N VAL A 39 20.31 -16.02 19.98
CA VAL A 39 20.96 -14.71 20.00
C VAL A 39 20.00 -13.65 20.45
N LYS A 40 20.41 -12.90 21.50
CA LYS A 40 19.67 -11.78 22.05
C LYS A 40 20.57 -10.55 22.15
N GLN A 41 20.10 -9.42 21.65
CA GLN A 41 20.69 -8.12 21.88
C GLN A 41 20.46 -7.72 23.35
N ILE A 42 21.50 -7.23 24.01
CA ILE A 42 21.44 -6.68 25.37
C ILE A 42 21.85 -5.22 25.42
N GLY A 43 22.45 -4.72 24.34
CA GLY A 43 22.82 -3.31 24.21
C GLY A 43 23.12 -2.94 22.77
N TYR A 44 23.19 -1.63 22.52
CA TYR A 44 23.61 -1.07 21.24
C TYR A 44 24.45 0.19 21.42
N GLU A 45 25.19 0.56 20.41
CA GLU A 45 25.91 1.82 20.31
C GLU A 45 25.76 2.37 18.90
N ILE A 46 25.35 3.65 18.77
CA ILE A 46 25.20 4.39 17.52
C ILE A 46 26.22 5.53 17.47
N GLN A 47 26.72 5.79 16.29
CA GLN A 47 27.52 6.97 15.96
C GLN A 47 26.96 7.66 14.72
N LEU A 48 26.90 8.99 14.76
CA LEU A 48 26.45 9.85 13.67
C LEU A 48 27.38 11.04 13.51
N ALA A 49 27.74 11.38 12.28
CA ALA A 49 28.57 12.51 11.93
C ALA A 49 28.06 13.18 10.63
N ALA A 50 28.40 14.44 10.41
CA ALA A 50 28.17 15.15 9.14
C ALA A 50 29.25 14.82 8.09
N ASP A 51 30.42 14.36 8.47
CA ASP A 51 31.51 14.00 7.56
C ASP A 51 31.82 12.51 7.68
N LEU A 52 31.90 11.81 6.54
CA LEU A 52 32.24 10.40 6.48
C LEU A 52 33.62 10.07 7.08
N ARG A 53 34.59 10.97 6.97
CA ARG A 53 35.94 10.79 7.50
C ARG A 53 35.93 10.85 9.03
N ASP A 54 35.15 11.76 9.60
CA ASP A 54 34.99 11.89 11.05
C ASP A 54 34.29 10.68 11.62
N LEU A 55 33.23 10.18 10.97
CA LEU A 55 32.58 8.93 11.39
C LEU A 55 33.55 7.74 11.37
N LYS A 56 34.38 7.60 10.33
CA LYS A 56 35.39 6.53 10.23
C LYS A 56 36.42 6.58 11.34
N ARG A 57 36.86 7.78 11.72
CA ARG A 57 37.84 7.99 12.83
C ARG A 57 37.18 7.88 14.21
N GLY A 58 35.85 8.16 14.30
CA GLY A 58 35.12 8.29 15.53
C GLY A 58 35.31 9.64 16.22
N ASP A 59 35.72 10.65 15.45
CA ASP A 59 35.97 12.03 15.88
C ASP A 59 34.84 12.96 15.43
N ASN A 60 34.67 14.13 16.03
CA ASN A 60 33.71 15.17 15.68
C ASN A 60 32.28 14.62 15.44
N LEU A 61 31.86 13.66 16.26
CA LEU A 61 30.56 13.04 16.13
C LEU A 61 29.46 14.01 16.59
N ILE A 62 28.44 14.17 15.77
CA ILE A 62 27.22 14.92 16.11
C ILE A 62 26.45 14.20 17.21
N TRP A 63 26.43 12.87 17.15
CA TRP A 63 25.80 12.04 18.16
C TRP A 63 26.56 10.76 18.40
N LYS A 64 26.70 10.43 19.68
CA LYS A 64 27.19 9.15 20.15
C LYS A 64 26.31 8.70 21.30
N SER A 65 25.52 7.65 21.08
CA SER A 65 24.61 7.13 22.12
C SER A 65 25.37 6.57 23.33
N GLY A 66 26.68 6.24 23.19
CA GLY A 66 27.37 5.35 24.09
C GLY A 66 26.76 3.94 24.05
N LEU A 67 27.21 3.06 24.94
CA LEU A 67 26.62 1.73 25.05
C LEU A 67 25.33 1.80 25.88
N VAL A 68 24.20 1.76 25.20
CA VAL A 68 22.86 1.74 25.81
C VAL A 68 22.44 0.30 26.06
N GLN A 69 22.08 -0.03 27.32
CA GLN A 69 21.58 -1.37 27.67
C GLN A 69 20.10 -1.49 27.27
N SER A 70 19.85 -2.09 26.11
CA SER A 70 18.51 -2.26 25.55
C SER A 70 18.50 -3.33 24.46
N ASP A 71 17.39 -4.04 24.37
CA ASP A 71 17.12 -5.01 23.30
C ASP A 71 16.31 -4.40 22.12
N LYS A 72 15.98 -3.11 22.18
CA LYS A 72 15.28 -2.41 21.10
C LYS A 72 16.16 -2.32 19.85
N MET A 73 15.57 -2.57 18.68
CA MET A 73 16.19 -2.43 17.36
C MET A 73 15.59 -1.27 16.56
N GLN A 74 14.76 -0.46 17.19
CA GLN A 74 14.19 0.78 16.67
C GLN A 74 14.25 1.82 17.78
N ILE A 75 14.85 2.97 17.49
CA ILE A 75 15.08 4.04 18.46
C ILE A 75 14.93 5.40 17.80
N GLU A 76 14.48 6.37 18.56
CA GLU A 76 14.45 7.77 18.17
C GLU A 76 15.84 8.42 18.34
N TYR A 77 16.17 9.38 17.49
CA TYR A 77 17.36 10.22 17.62
C TYR A 77 17.26 11.14 18.83
N GLU A 78 18.26 11.11 19.67
CA GLU A 78 18.34 11.92 20.92
C GLU A 78 19.52 12.90 20.92
N GLY A 79 20.10 13.19 19.76
CA GLY A 79 21.21 14.12 19.62
C GLY A 79 20.78 15.59 19.52
N LEU A 80 21.71 16.43 19.07
CA LEU A 80 21.39 17.83 18.77
C LEU A 80 20.41 17.93 17.60
N PRO A 81 19.51 18.95 17.57
CA PRO A 81 18.59 19.12 16.45
C PRO A 81 19.32 19.14 15.10
N MET A 82 18.78 18.37 14.16
CA MET A 82 19.33 18.30 12.81
C MET A 82 19.16 19.64 12.10
N GLN A 83 20.05 19.95 11.16
CA GLN A 83 20.00 21.13 10.31
C GLN A 83 19.30 20.81 8.99
N SER A 84 18.70 21.82 8.36
CA SER A 84 18.10 21.69 7.03
C SER A 84 19.14 21.42 5.95
N CYS A 85 18.78 20.60 4.95
CA CYS A 85 19.55 20.37 3.73
C CYS A 85 20.96 19.79 3.96
N GLU A 86 21.16 19.10 5.08
CA GLU A 86 22.46 18.53 5.45
C GLU A 86 22.49 17.01 5.26
N GLU A 87 23.67 16.48 4.93
CA GLU A 87 23.91 15.04 4.82
C GLU A 87 24.55 14.50 6.09
N TYR A 88 24.11 13.33 6.51
CA TYR A 88 24.59 12.64 7.71
C TYR A 88 24.98 11.21 7.40
N TYR A 89 26.03 10.74 8.11
CA TYR A 89 26.54 9.38 8.05
C TYR A 89 26.44 8.73 9.41
N TRP A 90 26.00 7.48 9.45
CA TRP A 90 25.81 6.78 10.70
C TRP A 90 26.16 5.29 10.62
N ARG A 91 26.40 4.71 11.77
CA ARG A 91 26.63 3.28 11.96
C ARG A 91 26.17 2.82 13.33
N VAL A 92 25.86 1.55 13.47
CA VAL A 92 25.44 0.92 14.72
C VAL A 92 26.18 -0.38 14.95
N ARG A 93 26.44 -0.70 16.22
CA ARG A 93 26.89 -2.03 16.65
C ARG A 93 26.10 -2.48 17.87
N VAL A 94 26.03 -3.78 18.09
CA VAL A 94 25.21 -4.34 19.15
C VAL A 94 26.04 -5.21 20.09
N GLN A 95 25.64 -5.19 21.35
CA GLN A 95 26.12 -6.09 22.38
C GLN A 95 25.15 -7.26 22.52
N THR A 96 25.69 -8.47 22.58
CA THR A 96 24.93 -9.70 22.86
C THR A 96 25.63 -10.48 23.95
N TYR A 97 25.03 -11.55 24.47
CA TYR A 97 25.72 -12.48 25.38
C TYR A 97 26.93 -13.16 24.76
N HIS A 98 27.11 -13.07 23.43
CA HIS A 98 28.28 -13.61 22.70
C HIS A 98 29.36 -12.54 22.45
N GLY A 99 29.21 -11.35 23.01
CA GLY A 99 30.10 -10.23 22.84
C GLY A 99 29.56 -9.11 21.97
N MET A 100 30.41 -8.16 21.63
CA MET A 100 30.11 -7.01 20.78
C MET A 100 30.23 -7.39 19.31
N SER A 101 29.28 -7.01 18.48
CA SER A 101 29.40 -7.12 17.03
C SER A 101 30.44 -6.15 16.44
N SER A 102 30.81 -6.36 15.20
CA SER A 102 31.43 -5.29 14.40
C SER A 102 30.39 -4.17 14.17
N TRP A 103 30.89 -2.97 13.82
CA TRP A 103 30.01 -1.92 13.29
C TRP A 103 29.28 -2.40 12.04
N SER A 104 28.05 -1.92 11.84
CA SER A 104 27.32 -2.07 10.59
C SER A 104 28.09 -1.44 9.42
N ALA A 105 27.66 -1.71 8.20
CA ALA A 105 27.98 -0.85 7.07
C ALA A 105 27.57 0.59 7.42
N ILE A 106 28.37 1.58 6.99
CA ILE A 106 28.00 2.99 7.12
C ILE A 106 26.82 3.27 6.19
N GLN A 107 25.82 3.93 6.73
CA GLN A 107 24.68 4.43 6.00
C GLN A 107 24.72 5.94 5.94
N ARG A 108 24.03 6.51 4.94
CA ARG A 108 23.83 7.95 4.83
C ARG A 108 22.34 8.29 4.82
N PHE A 109 22.00 9.51 5.17
CA PHE A 109 20.70 10.12 4.89
C PHE A 109 20.87 11.63 4.84
N SER A 110 19.93 12.33 4.26
CA SER A 110 19.91 13.78 4.32
C SER A 110 18.59 14.31 4.88
N THR A 111 18.65 15.48 5.49
CA THR A 111 17.48 16.26 5.86
C THR A 111 16.96 17.05 4.66
N GLY A 112 15.67 17.34 4.68
CA GLY A 112 15.02 18.24 3.75
C GLY A 112 14.92 19.65 4.30
N MET A 113 13.90 20.39 3.86
CA MET A 113 13.57 21.75 4.27
C MET A 113 12.84 21.70 5.63
N LEU A 114 13.57 21.82 6.73
CA LEU A 114 13.01 21.74 8.09
C LEU A 114 12.26 23.01 8.50
N HIS A 115 12.46 24.13 7.77
CA HIS A 115 11.85 25.42 8.04
C HIS A 115 11.31 26.02 6.74
N ALA A 116 10.23 26.80 6.85
CA ALA A 116 9.63 27.44 5.67
C ALA A 116 10.58 28.46 5.00
N GLU A 117 11.44 29.11 5.80
CA GLU A 117 12.45 30.08 5.35
C GLU A 117 13.62 29.46 4.57
N ASP A 118 13.76 28.12 4.57
CA ASP A 118 14.75 27.42 3.75
C ASP A 118 14.38 27.46 2.25
N TRP A 119 13.10 27.67 1.96
CA TRP A 119 12.64 27.82 0.59
C TRP A 119 12.87 29.21 0.03
N HIS A 120 13.70 29.30 -1.01
CA HIS A 120 13.93 30.51 -1.83
C HIS A 120 13.11 30.47 -3.13
N ALA A 121 12.49 29.32 -3.44
CA ALA A 121 11.72 29.08 -4.64
C ALA A 121 10.28 29.61 -4.53
N GLU A 122 9.75 30.09 -5.64
CA GLU A 122 8.35 30.47 -5.78
C GLU A 122 7.58 29.44 -6.60
N TRP A 123 6.28 29.28 -6.31
CA TRP A 123 5.40 28.50 -7.16
C TRP A 123 5.22 29.18 -8.51
N ILE A 124 5.59 28.49 -9.59
CA ILE A 124 5.54 29.01 -10.95
C ILE A 124 4.68 28.11 -11.86
N GLY A 125 4.17 28.68 -12.95
CA GLY A 125 3.40 27.91 -13.92
C GLY A 125 2.91 28.75 -15.10
N GLU A 126 1.95 28.21 -15.83
CA GLU A 126 1.19 28.95 -16.85
C GLU A 126 -0.25 29.09 -16.36
N ASN A 127 -0.64 30.31 -15.97
CA ASN A 127 -1.95 30.59 -15.36
C ASN A 127 -3.05 30.81 -16.42
N ALA A 128 -3.00 30.04 -17.50
CA ALA A 128 -4.00 30.09 -18.56
C ALA A 128 -4.08 28.77 -19.33
N MET A 129 -5.25 28.49 -19.89
CA MET A 129 -5.43 27.49 -20.94
C MET A 129 -5.10 28.16 -22.28
N SER A 130 -3.86 27.98 -22.74
CA SER A 130 -3.28 28.76 -23.82
C SER A 130 -3.46 28.19 -25.24
N ASN A 131 -3.82 26.91 -25.33
CA ASN A 131 -3.97 26.21 -26.60
C ASN A 131 -5.45 26.07 -27.01
N SER A 132 -5.77 26.31 -28.26
CA SER A 132 -7.13 26.18 -28.81
C SER A 132 -7.74 24.78 -28.70
N GLY A 133 -6.92 23.76 -28.45
CA GLY A 133 -7.35 22.38 -28.21
C GLY A 133 -7.57 22.01 -26.75
N GLU A 134 -7.30 22.93 -25.81
CA GLU A 134 -7.53 22.70 -24.38
C GLU A 134 -9.01 22.91 -24.04
N SER A 135 -9.55 22.04 -23.22
CA SER A 135 -10.94 22.06 -22.80
C SER A 135 -11.15 21.37 -21.47
N GLN A 136 -12.17 21.80 -20.77
CA GLN A 136 -12.63 21.19 -19.53
C GLN A 136 -14.13 21.06 -19.60
N THR A 137 -14.60 19.82 -19.45
CA THR A 137 -16.04 19.50 -19.31
C THR A 137 -16.25 18.75 -18.01
N GLU A 138 -17.48 18.50 -17.63
CA GLU A 138 -17.81 17.77 -16.42
C GLU A 138 -17.14 16.38 -16.34
N LEU A 139 -17.04 15.68 -17.46
CA LEU A 139 -16.50 14.32 -17.51
C LEU A 139 -15.10 14.23 -18.12
N HIS A 140 -14.70 15.17 -18.97
CA HIS A 140 -13.45 15.06 -19.71
C HIS A 140 -12.68 16.38 -19.70
N THR A 141 -11.39 16.26 -19.52
CA THR A 141 -10.47 17.38 -19.61
C THR A 141 -9.41 17.09 -20.64
N ARG A 142 -8.99 18.15 -21.34
CA ARG A 142 -7.91 18.11 -22.29
C ARG A 142 -6.99 19.29 -22.02
N LEU A 143 -5.86 19.03 -21.39
CA LEU A 143 -4.86 20.05 -21.07
C LEU A 143 -3.48 19.51 -21.46
N ALA A 144 -2.74 20.29 -22.27
CA ALA A 144 -1.39 19.93 -22.66
C ALA A 144 -0.43 19.98 -21.47
N ALA A 145 0.60 19.15 -21.48
CA ALA A 145 1.67 19.26 -20.51
C ALA A 145 2.40 20.61 -20.61
N ARG A 146 2.87 21.13 -19.49
CA ARG A 146 3.65 22.37 -19.42
C ARG A 146 5.14 22.03 -19.38
N TYR A 147 5.90 22.58 -20.32
CA TYR A 147 7.35 22.45 -20.39
C TYR A 147 7.96 23.71 -19.80
N LEU A 148 8.73 23.57 -18.74
CA LEU A 148 9.41 24.68 -18.06
C LEU A 148 10.91 24.48 -18.13
N ARG A 149 11.69 25.57 -18.23
CA ARG A 149 13.16 25.48 -18.24
C ARG A 149 13.83 26.70 -17.66
N LYS A 150 15.06 26.47 -17.20
CA LYS A 150 15.97 27.49 -16.71
C LYS A 150 17.40 27.14 -17.07
N ASP A 151 18.10 28.03 -17.78
CA ASP A 151 19.57 27.99 -17.93
C ASP A 151 20.26 28.63 -16.74
N PHE A 152 21.35 28.06 -16.31
CA PHE A 152 22.16 28.57 -15.21
C PHE A 152 23.63 28.16 -15.35
N GLN A 153 24.49 28.85 -14.59
CA GLN A 153 25.93 28.55 -14.53
C GLN A 153 26.25 27.83 -13.23
N ALA A 154 27.15 26.83 -13.27
CA ALA A 154 27.79 26.26 -12.09
C ALA A 154 29.30 26.50 -12.14
N SER A 155 29.90 26.80 -10.99
CA SER A 155 31.35 26.93 -10.88
C SER A 155 32.04 25.54 -10.88
N SER A 156 33.35 25.51 -11.04
CA SER A 156 34.17 24.32 -10.91
C SER A 156 34.17 23.78 -9.47
N HIS A 157 34.54 22.50 -9.33
CA HIS A 157 34.70 21.86 -8.03
C HIS A 157 33.37 21.68 -7.23
N ILE A 158 32.35 21.20 -7.89
CA ILE A 158 31.08 20.81 -7.25
C ILE A 158 31.38 19.65 -6.27
N ASP A 159 30.96 19.80 -5.02
CA ASP A 159 31.04 18.77 -4.01
C ASP A 159 29.74 17.95 -3.97
N ARG A 160 28.61 18.66 -3.89
CA ARG A 160 27.28 18.05 -3.86
C ARG A 160 26.25 18.97 -4.54
N ALA A 161 25.23 18.35 -5.12
CA ALA A 161 24.08 19.09 -5.62
C ALA A 161 22.78 18.34 -5.34
N THR A 162 21.83 19.03 -4.71
CA THR A 162 20.55 18.47 -4.27
C THR A 162 19.40 19.25 -4.86
N LEU A 163 18.49 18.56 -5.54
CA LEU A 163 17.27 19.14 -6.08
C LEU A 163 16.08 18.80 -5.16
N TYR A 164 15.43 19.85 -4.65
CA TYR A 164 14.15 19.79 -3.96
C TYR A 164 13.06 20.27 -4.93
N ILE A 165 12.05 19.41 -5.20
CA ILE A 165 11.10 19.68 -6.26
C ILE A 165 9.70 19.18 -5.93
N SER A 166 8.68 19.98 -6.27
CA SER A 166 7.28 19.60 -6.19
C SER A 166 6.54 20.02 -7.45
N GLY A 167 5.64 19.19 -7.93
CA GLY A 167 4.74 19.45 -9.06
C GLY A 167 3.29 19.21 -8.67
N LEU A 168 2.43 20.17 -8.98
CA LEU A 168 1.00 20.05 -8.87
C LEU A 168 0.42 19.92 -10.29
N GLY A 169 -0.03 18.85 -10.80
CA GLY A 169 -0.18 17.42 -10.59
C GLY A 169 1.08 16.56 -10.57
N TYR A 170 1.61 16.07 -11.69
CA TYR A 170 2.81 15.27 -11.74
C TYR A 170 3.92 16.01 -12.46
N TYR A 171 5.19 15.65 -12.20
CA TYR A 171 6.31 16.20 -12.94
C TYR A 171 7.27 15.12 -13.43
N GLN A 172 8.05 15.48 -14.46
CA GLN A 172 9.26 14.79 -14.86
C GLN A 172 10.38 15.83 -15.00
N ALA A 173 11.47 15.67 -14.25
CA ALA A 173 12.57 16.65 -14.23
C ALA A 173 13.81 16.12 -14.96
N PHE A 174 14.51 17.02 -15.63
CA PHE A 174 15.71 16.76 -16.41
C PHE A 174 16.80 17.76 -16.06
N LEU A 175 18.03 17.30 -15.93
CA LEU A 175 19.19 18.13 -15.81
C LEU A 175 20.18 17.80 -16.96
N ASN A 176 20.48 18.81 -17.78
CA ASN A 176 21.32 18.64 -18.97
C ASN A 176 20.88 17.49 -19.89
N GLY A 177 19.56 17.39 -20.13
CA GLY A 177 18.97 16.38 -21.02
C GLY A 177 18.77 15.00 -20.38
N LYS A 178 19.29 14.74 -19.18
CA LYS A 178 19.16 13.46 -18.47
C LYS A 178 18.04 13.53 -17.45
N SER A 179 17.25 12.46 -17.34
CA SER A 179 16.24 12.36 -16.28
C SER A 179 16.88 12.39 -14.90
N VAL A 180 16.26 13.15 -13.98
CA VAL A 180 16.71 13.26 -12.58
C VAL A 180 16.45 11.99 -11.80
N SER A 181 15.36 11.29 -12.09
CA SER A 181 15.01 10.03 -11.44
C SER A 181 14.22 9.10 -12.37
N GLU A 182 13.99 7.87 -11.90
CA GLU A 182 13.08 6.90 -12.51
C GLU A 182 11.68 6.93 -11.91
N ASP A 183 11.41 7.87 -10.99
CA ASP A 183 10.10 8.02 -10.37
C ASP A 183 9.05 8.44 -11.40
N LEU A 184 7.88 7.88 -11.27
CA LEU A 184 6.72 8.16 -12.11
C LEU A 184 5.57 8.67 -11.25
N LEU A 185 4.66 9.42 -11.86
CA LEU A 185 3.44 9.90 -11.18
C LEU A 185 3.75 10.53 -9.80
N THR A 186 4.77 11.37 -9.75
CA THR A 186 5.29 12.01 -8.53
C THR A 186 5.03 13.52 -8.57
N PRO A 187 4.85 14.20 -7.41
CA PRO A 187 4.83 13.68 -6.06
C PRO A 187 3.54 12.93 -5.72
N SER A 188 3.52 12.28 -4.53
CA SER A 188 2.34 11.57 -4.05
C SER A 188 1.11 12.46 -3.94
N ILE A 189 -0.03 11.89 -4.34
CA ILE A 189 -1.34 12.55 -4.30
C ILE A 189 -1.75 12.82 -2.84
N THR A 190 -2.27 14.01 -2.58
CA THR A 190 -2.80 14.46 -1.28
C THR A 190 -4.09 15.26 -1.48
N PHE A 191 -4.72 15.70 -0.41
CA PHE A 191 -5.69 16.77 -0.49
C PHE A 191 -4.93 18.11 -0.55
N TYR A 192 -4.67 18.59 -1.76
CA TYR A 192 -3.69 19.62 -2.07
C TYR A 192 -3.85 20.97 -1.37
N SER A 193 -5.04 21.30 -0.84
CA SER A 193 -5.22 22.50 -0.01
C SER A 193 -4.70 22.33 1.43
N GLU A 194 -4.50 21.09 1.89
CA GLU A 194 -3.96 20.82 3.21
C GLU A 194 -2.46 20.58 3.16
N THR A 195 -2.03 19.54 2.47
CA THR A 195 -0.61 19.16 2.36
C THR A 195 -0.22 18.98 0.90
N VAL A 196 0.99 19.42 0.56
CA VAL A 196 1.69 19.12 -0.69
C VAL A 196 3.03 18.50 -0.34
N TYR A 197 3.43 17.47 -1.10
CA TYR A 197 4.74 16.85 -0.92
C TYR A 197 5.75 17.37 -1.93
N TYR A 198 7.02 17.42 -1.50
CA TYR A 198 8.16 17.58 -2.38
C TYR A 198 9.07 16.35 -2.33
N ASN A 199 9.82 16.13 -3.39
CA ASN A 199 10.83 15.07 -3.48
C ASN A 199 12.22 15.69 -3.43
N THR A 200 13.21 14.89 -3.02
CA THR A 200 14.62 15.27 -2.91
C THR A 200 15.46 14.32 -3.72
N TYR A 201 16.33 14.87 -4.58
CA TYR A 201 17.20 14.09 -5.46
C TYR A 201 18.65 14.55 -5.37
N ASP A 202 19.57 13.61 -5.27
CA ASP A 202 21.00 13.85 -5.47
C ASP A 202 21.26 13.93 -6.99
N VAL A 203 21.63 15.12 -7.46
CA VAL A 203 21.87 15.41 -8.88
C VAL A 203 23.31 15.78 -9.17
N THR A 204 24.22 15.49 -8.25
CA THR A 204 25.64 15.85 -8.33
C THR A 204 26.28 15.39 -9.65
N ASP A 205 26.04 14.13 -10.04
CA ASP A 205 26.60 13.52 -11.26
C ASP A 205 25.95 14.02 -12.57
N LEU A 206 24.86 14.79 -12.47
CA LEU A 206 24.16 15.36 -13.64
C LEU A 206 24.61 16.78 -13.98
N LEU A 207 25.26 17.46 -13.04
CA LEU A 207 25.80 18.81 -13.24
C LEU A 207 27.16 18.78 -13.95
N GLN A 208 27.44 19.87 -14.64
CA GLN A 208 28.75 20.13 -15.25
C GLN A 208 29.23 21.53 -14.89
N GLU A 209 30.54 21.75 -14.96
CA GLU A 209 31.12 23.07 -14.87
C GLU A 209 30.66 23.96 -16.05
N GLY A 210 30.30 25.18 -15.78
CA GLY A 210 29.80 26.15 -16.78
C GLY A 210 28.28 26.06 -16.97
N ASP A 211 27.86 25.97 -18.23
CA ASP A 211 26.46 26.07 -18.64
C ASP A 211 25.65 24.80 -18.32
N ASN A 212 24.53 24.98 -17.66
CA ASN A 212 23.59 23.90 -17.30
C ASN A 212 22.15 24.32 -17.62
N ALA A 213 21.26 23.34 -17.77
CA ALA A 213 19.84 23.58 -17.93
C ALA A 213 19.03 22.62 -17.07
N LEU A 214 18.10 23.15 -16.27
CA LEU A 214 17.06 22.40 -15.57
C LEU A 214 15.77 22.51 -16.37
N GLY A 215 15.23 21.38 -16.81
CA GLY A 215 13.98 21.29 -17.56
C GLY A 215 12.97 20.43 -16.79
N VAL A 216 11.71 20.87 -16.80
CA VAL A 216 10.61 20.14 -16.13
C VAL A 216 9.40 20.07 -17.04
N ILE A 217 8.80 18.87 -17.15
CA ILE A 217 7.49 18.67 -17.76
C ILE A 217 6.48 18.52 -16.62
N LEU A 218 5.39 19.28 -16.65
CA LEU A 218 4.26 19.16 -15.73
C LEU A 218 3.09 18.46 -16.43
N GLY A 219 2.68 17.34 -15.90
CA GLY A 219 1.41 16.67 -16.21
C GLY A 219 0.28 17.14 -15.31
N ASN A 220 -0.94 16.80 -15.68
CA ASN A 220 -2.14 17.32 -15.03
C ASN A 220 -2.42 16.67 -13.68
N GLY A 221 -2.21 15.33 -13.56
CA GLY A 221 -2.55 14.55 -12.38
C GLY A 221 -3.96 14.84 -11.88
N ARG A 222 -4.16 14.70 -10.59
CA ARG A 222 -5.43 15.04 -9.93
C ARG A 222 -5.54 16.48 -9.48
N TYR A 223 -4.49 17.27 -9.65
CA TYR A 223 -4.52 18.68 -9.26
C TYR A 223 -5.40 19.53 -10.20
N PHE A 224 -5.28 19.31 -11.50
CA PHE A 224 -6.10 20.06 -12.47
C PHE A 224 -7.54 19.62 -12.44
N TRP A 225 -7.78 18.32 -12.43
CA TRP A 225 -9.13 17.78 -12.48
C TRP A 225 -9.20 16.39 -11.88
N VAL A 226 -10.19 16.17 -11.05
CA VAL A 226 -10.58 14.86 -10.55
C VAL A 226 -12.00 14.58 -10.97
N ARG A 227 -12.29 13.37 -11.43
CA ARG A 227 -13.60 12.96 -11.89
C ARG A 227 -14.44 12.44 -10.74
N GLY A 228 -15.75 12.78 -10.73
CA GLY A 228 -16.70 12.32 -9.73
C GLY A 228 -17.65 13.42 -9.23
N SER A 229 -18.76 13.04 -8.62
CA SER A 229 -19.73 13.99 -8.12
C SER A 229 -19.21 14.76 -6.91
N GLY A 230 -19.31 16.09 -6.94
CA GLY A 230 -18.90 16.96 -5.85
C GLY A 230 -17.40 17.26 -5.82
N MET A 231 -16.66 16.96 -6.90
CA MET A 231 -15.25 17.23 -6.98
C MET A 231 -14.95 18.52 -7.69
N GLU A 232 -14.04 19.29 -7.11
CA GLU A 232 -13.51 20.50 -7.69
C GLU A 232 -12.05 20.28 -8.05
N GLY A 233 -11.61 20.79 -9.22
CA GLY A 233 -10.20 20.91 -9.52
C GLY A 233 -9.55 21.96 -8.62
N PHE A 234 -8.27 21.78 -8.31
CA PHE A 234 -7.51 22.70 -7.45
C PHE A 234 -6.90 23.87 -8.26
N GLY A 235 -6.77 23.72 -9.56
CA GLY A 235 -6.25 24.73 -10.47
C GLY A 235 -5.31 24.20 -11.52
N LEU A 236 -4.65 25.11 -12.25
CA LEU A 236 -3.67 24.75 -13.28
C LEU A 236 -2.37 24.21 -12.65
N PRO A 237 -1.66 23.29 -13.31
CA PRO A 237 -0.41 22.70 -12.82
C PRO A 237 0.65 23.76 -12.46
N ARG A 238 1.39 23.51 -11.39
CA ARG A 238 2.41 24.40 -10.82
C ARG A 238 3.69 23.64 -10.50
N LEU A 239 4.80 24.35 -10.54
CA LEU A 239 6.11 23.85 -10.17
C LEU A 239 6.67 24.65 -9.00
N LEU A 240 7.31 23.97 -8.07
CA LEU A 240 8.25 24.54 -7.10
C LEU A 240 9.55 23.76 -7.22
N ALA A 241 10.68 24.42 -7.44
CA ALA A 241 11.97 23.77 -7.58
C ALA A 241 13.10 24.61 -6.99
N GLN A 242 13.94 23.97 -6.18
CA GLN A 242 15.15 24.58 -5.62
C GLN A 242 16.31 23.59 -5.76
N LEU A 243 17.32 23.97 -6.53
CA LEU A 243 18.57 23.23 -6.67
C LEU A 243 19.64 23.93 -5.83
N GLU A 244 20.18 23.21 -4.85
CA GLU A 244 21.31 23.67 -4.04
C GLU A 244 22.60 23.00 -4.53
N ILE A 245 23.61 23.82 -4.81
CA ILE A 245 24.93 23.38 -5.26
C ILE A 245 25.93 23.76 -4.19
N GLU A 246 26.61 22.81 -3.63
CA GLU A 246 27.72 23.01 -2.69
C GLU A 246 29.04 22.79 -3.39
N TYR A 247 29.98 23.66 -3.13
CA TYR A 247 31.31 23.61 -3.73
C TYR A 247 32.34 23.14 -2.70
N THR A 248 33.45 22.59 -3.16
CA THR A 248 34.53 22.07 -2.30
C THR A 248 35.20 23.14 -1.43
N ASP A 249 35.02 24.44 -1.73
CA ASP A 249 35.47 25.57 -0.91
C ASP A 249 34.47 25.95 0.21
N GLY A 250 33.34 25.22 0.30
CA GLY A 250 32.26 25.45 1.27
C GLY A 250 31.24 26.53 0.83
N SER A 251 31.41 27.15 -0.34
CA SER A 251 30.39 28.06 -0.85
C SER A 251 29.17 27.31 -1.38
N LYS A 252 28.00 27.97 -1.33
CA LYS A 252 26.72 27.42 -1.82
C LYS A 252 26.12 28.30 -2.89
N LYS A 253 25.47 27.72 -3.87
CA LYS A 253 24.66 28.41 -4.87
C LYS A 253 23.26 27.81 -4.95
N ILE A 254 22.26 28.67 -4.94
CA ILE A 254 20.85 28.24 -5.07
C ILE A 254 20.31 28.69 -6.43
N ILE A 255 19.68 27.74 -7.12
CA ILE A 255 18.90 27.97 -8.34
C ILE A 255 17.45 27.66 -7.99
N ALA A 256 16.64 28.68 -7.86
CA ALA A 256 15.22 28.56 -7.45
C ALA A 256 14.28 28.78 -8.62
N SER A 257 13.06 28.25 -8.51
CA SER A 257 11.97 28.66 -9.40
C SER A 257 11.54 30.08 -9.08
N ASP A 258 11.56 30.95 -10.11
CA ASP A 258 11.25 32.37 -10.06
C ASP A 258 10.70 32.87 -11.40
N GLU A 259 10.42 34.19 -11.51
CA GLU A 259 9.86 34.82 -12.72
C GLU A 259 10.78 34.76 -13.94
N THR A 260 12.02 34.37 -13.78
CA THR A 260 13.01 34.29 -14.88
C THR A 260 12.93 32.97 -15.65
N TRP A 261 12.17 32.01 -15.15
CA TRP A 261 11.91 30.74 -15.86
C TRP A 261 11.06 30.96 -17.11
N LYS A 262 11.21 30.05 -18.06
CA LYS A 262 10.41 30.02 -19.29
C LYS A 262 9.43 28.84 -19.28
N VAL A 263 8.26 29.05 -19.91
CA VAL A 263 7.23 28.04 -20.04
C VAL A 263 6.62 28.00 -21.43
N THR A 264 6.25 26.81 -21.88
CA THR A 264 5.42 26.58 -23.08
C THR A 264 4.49 25.40 -22.89
N SER A 265 3.28 25.50 -23.42
CA SER A 265 2.30 24.41 -23.56
C SER A 265 2.24 23.83 -24.99
N LYS A 266 3.21 24.23 -25.86
CA LYS A 266 3.23 23.81 -27.27
C LYS A 266 4.07 22.57 -27.53
N GLY A 267 4.39 21.79 -26.48
CA GLY A 267 5.14 20.55 -26.58
C GLY A 267 4.32 19.36 -27.10
N PRO A 268 4.97 18.19 -27.23
CA PRO A 268 4.38 17.01 -27.84
C PRO A 268 3.27 16.33 -27.06
N ILE A 269 3.25 16.41 -25.71
CA ILE A 269 2.15 15.89 -24.89
C ILE A 269 1.00 16.90 -24.93
N VAL A 270 0.08 16.69 -25.87
CA VAL A 270 -1.03 17.63 -26.16
C VAL A 270 -2.25 17.43 -25.28
N ALA A 271 -2.34 16.30 -24.60
CA ALA A 271 -3.30 16.01 -23.55
C ALA A 271 -2.76 14.90 -22.66
N ASN A 272 -3.06 14.96 -21.38
CA ASN A 272 -2.86 13.88 -20.44
C ASN A 272 -3.94 13.96 -19.35
N ASN A 273 -4.53 12.83 -19.04
CA ASN A 273 -5.53 12.68 -17.99
C ASN A 273 -5.46 11.26 -17.45
N GLU A 274 -5.39 11.11 -16.15
CA GLU A 274 -5.20 9.81 -15.48
C GLU A 274 -6.25 8.76 -15.92
N PHE A 275 -7.49 9.20 -16.19
CA PHE A 275 -8.59 8.31 -16.58
C PHE A 275 -8.72 8.13 -18.10
N ASP A 276 -8.42 9.19 -18.86
CA ASP A 276 -8.65 9.22 -20.30
C ASP A 276 -7.43 8.73 -21.11
N GLY A 277 -6.21 8.92 -20.58
CA GLY A 277 -4.98 8.57 -21.25
C GLY A 277 -4.15 9.78 -21.68
N GLU A 278 -3.09 9.53 -22.47
CA GLU A 278 -2.14 10.53 -22.96
C GLU A 278 -2.17 10.62 -24.48
N GLU A 279 -2.13 11.83 -25.02
CA GLU A 279 -2.00 12.10 -26.43
C GLU A 279 -0.65 12.76 -26.75
N TYR A 280 0.14 12.13 -27.59
CA TYR A 280 1.46 12.60 -28.04
C TYR A 280 1.46 12.94 -29.52
N ASP A 281 1.87 14.14 -29.89
CA ASP A 281 2.02 14.60 -31.28
C ASP A 281 3.49 14.89 -31.58
N MET A 282 4.15 13.98 -32.29
CA MET A 282 5.56 14.09 -32.64
C MET A 282 5.92 15.35 -33.44
N LYS A 283 4.95 15.96 -34.15
CA LYS A 283 5.19 17.23 -34.87
C LYS A 283 5.51 18.41 -33.96
N LYS A 284 5.18 18.27 -32.67
CA LYS A 284 5.39 19.29 -31.65
C LYS A 284 6.61 19.01 -30.75
N GLU A 285 7.43 18.03 -31.10
CA GLU A 285 8.68 17.79 -30.38
C GLU A 285 9.56 19.03 -30.31
N LEU A 286 10.25 19.19 -29.22
CA LEU A 286 11.11 20.31 -28.88
C LEU A 286 12.54 19.80 -28.69
N PRO A 287 13.25 19.38 -29.74
CA PRO A 287 14.56 18.74 -29.63
C PRO A 287 15.56 19.61 -28.88
N GLY A 288 16.15 19.12 -27.81
CA GLY A 288 17.16 19.84 -27.01
C GLY A 288 16.59 20.87 -26.04
N TRP A 289 15.27 20.92 -25.81
CA TRP A 289 14.65 21.95 -24.96
C TRP A 289 15.14 21.93 -23.51
N ASN A 290 15.66 20.80 -23.03
CA ASN A 290 16.20 20.59 -21.70
C ASN A 290 17.75 20.58 -21.66
N LEU A 291 18.37 21.13 -22.71
CA LEU A 291 19.81 21.39 -22.81
C LEU A 291 20.11 22.87 -22.68
N SER A 292 21.30 23.18 -22.19
CA SER A 292 21.81 24.55 -22.13
C SER A 292 21.93 25.16 -23.52
N GLY A 293 21.62 26.48 -23.63
CA GLY A 293 21.72 27.23 -24.87
C GLY A 293 20.60 26.97 -25.89
N TYR A 294 19.53 26.28 -25.48
CA TYR A 294 18.34 26.15 -26.33
C TYR A 294 17.68 27.51 -26.59
N ASP A 295 17.28 27.78 -27.83
CA ASP A 295 16.56 29.02 -28.19
C ASP A 295 15.09 28.96 -27.67
N ASP A 296 14.88 29.50 -26.48
CA ASP A 296 13.56 29.63 -25.84
C ASP A 296 12.92 31.03 -26.05
N SER A 297 13.39 31.81 -27.02
CA SER A 297 12.89 33.15 -27.30
C SER A 297 11.40 33.23 -27.62
N THR A 298 10.82 32.10 -28.11
CA THR A 298 9.38 31.97 -28.41
C THR A 298 8.56 31.50 -27.20
N TRP A 299 9.22 31.12 -26.10
CA TRP A 299 8.56 30.76 -24.86
C TRP A 299 8.19 31.99 -24.05
N ARG A 300 7.11 31.95 -23.33
CA ARG A 300 6.75 33.00 -22.39
C ARG A 300 7.50 32.87 -21.07
N ASN A 301 7.58 33.95 -20.31
CA ASN A 301 7.96 33.83 -18.89
C ASN A 301 6.85 33.14 -18.14
N VAL A 302 7.19 32.47 -17.08
CA VAL A 302 6.23 31.87 -16.15
C VAL A 302 5.41 32.91 -15.43
N ASP A 303 4.24 32.53 -14.94
CA ASP A 303 3.48 33.30 -13.97
C ASP A 303 3.87 32.84 -12.56
N ILE A 304 4.01 33.77 -11.61
CA ILE A 304 4.11 33.46 -10.20
C ILE A 304 2.70 33.06 -9.72
N MET A 305 2.62 31.91 -9.09
CA MET A 305 1.37 31.29 -8.65
C MET A 305 1.22 31.41 -7.14
N SER A 306 -0.02 31.41 -6.65
CA SER A 306 -0.28 31.40 -5.19
C SER A 306 0.17 30.11 -4.53
N VAL A 307 0.50 30.16 -3.24
CA VAL A 307 0.76 28.96 -2.40
C VAL A 307 -0.53 28.16 -2.32
N PRO A 308 -0.54 26.88 -2.70
CA PRO A 308 -1.76 26.09 -2.80
C PRO A 308 -2.17 25.38 -1.50
N CYS A 309 -1.29 25.27 -0.52
CA CYS A 309 -1.43 24.36 0.63
C CYS A 309 -1.10 25.07 1.95
N LYS A 310 -1.56 24.44 3.04
CA LYS A 310 -1.20 24.85 4.40
C LYS A 310 0.19 24.34 4.80
N ARG A 311 0.60 23.17 4.27
CA ARG A 311 1.87 22.50 4.60
C ARG A 311 2.55 21.99 3.34
N LEU A 312 3.86 22.25 3.25
CA LEU A 312 4.75 21.68 2.25
C LEU A 312 5.75 20.79 2.99
N LEU A 313 5.70 19.48 2.75
CA LEU A 313 6.46 18.48 3.48
C LEU A 313 7.23 17.57 2.53
N ALA A 314 8.32 16.99 3.02
CA ALA A 314 9.00 15.91 2.28
C ALA A 314 8.07 14.70 2.13
N GLN A 315 8.09 14.07 0.95
CA GLN A 315 7.26 12.90 0.70
C GLN A 315 7.70 11.73 1.59
N PRO A 316 6.82 11.22 2.48
CA PRO A 316 7.20 10.18 3.43
C PRO A 316 7.13 8.77 2.84
N SER A 317 6.38 8.59 1.74
CA SER A 317 6.15 7.31 1.07
C SER A 317 6.97 7.19 -0.21
N PRO A 318 7.34 5.98 -0.64
CA PRO A 318 8.01 5.79 -1.92
C PRO A 318 7.15 6.27 -3.10
N SER A 319 7.80 6.76 -4.15
CA SER A 319 7.14 7.12 -5.41
C SER A 319 6.79 5.88 -6.23
N VAL A 320 5.80 6.03 -7.13
CA VAL A 320 5.49 5.04 -8.16
C VAL A 320 6.69 4.86 -9.09
N ALA A 321 6.96 3.63 -9.50
CA ALA A 321 8.00 3.29 -10.46
C ALA A 321 7.57 2.11 -11.35
N THR A 322 8.31 1.88 -12.44
CA THR A 322 8.22 0.62 -13.18
C THR A 322 8.92 -0.47 -12.37
N MET A 323 8.14 -1.33 -11.71
CA MET A 323 8.65 -2.36 -10.82
C MET A 323 8.93 -3.69 -11.52
N GLU A 324 8.23 -3.96 -12.60
CA GLU A 324 8.35 -5.20 -13.38
C GLU A 324 8.03 -4.92 -14.84
N ARG A 325 8.59 -5.74 -15.75
CA ARG A 325 8.28 -5.72 -17.17
C ARG A 325 7.83 -7.09 -17.62
N ILE A 326 6.66 -7.15 -18.26
CA ILE A 326 6.10 -8.41 -18.80
C ILE A 326 5.85 -8.28 -20.28
N HIS A 327 5.99 -9.41 -21.00
CA HIS A 327 5.61 -9.50 -22.41
C HIS A 327 4.22 -10.09 -22.56
N PRO A 328 3.49 -9.74 -23.64
CA PRO A 328 2.21 -10.36 -23.94
C PRO A 328 2.30 -11.88 -24.08
N SER A 329 1.22 -12.57 -23.74
CA SER A 329 1.03 -13.98 -24.05
C SER A 329 0.68 -14.21 -25.52
N SER A 330 0.00 -13.23 -26.15
CA SER A 330 -0.34 -13.26 -27.58
C SER A 330 -0.51 -11.88 -28.19
N VAL A 331 -0.27 -11.80 -29.49
CA VAL A 331 -0.53 -10.64 -30.35
C VAL A 331 -1.25 -11.14 -31.59
N THR A 332 -2.43 -10.64 -31.87
CA THR A 332 -3.30 -11.11 -32.94
C THR A 332 -3.82 -9.96 -33.77
N ARG A 333 -3.67 -10.02 -35.09
CA ARG A 333 -4.35 -9.10 -36.02
C ARG A 333 -5.78 -9.56 -36.25
N LEU A 334 -6.72 -8.70 -35.87
CA LEU A 334 -8.15 -8.95 -36.06
C LEU A 334 -8.59 -8.72 -37.51
N ALA A 335 -9.73 -9.27 -37.90
CA ALA A 335 -10.32 -9.07 -39.26
C ALA A 335 -10.62 -7.57 -39.52
N SER A 336 -10.79 -6.76 -38.49
CA SER A 336 -10.93 -5.31 -38.60
C SER A 336 -9.66 -4.57 -39.03
N GLY A 337 -8.52 -5.26 -39.04
CA GLY A 337 -7.19 -4.66 -39.25
C GLY A 337 -6.50 -4.16 -37.98
N LYS A 338 -7.19 -4.10 -36.86
CA LYS A 338 -6.62 -3.75 -35.57
C LYS A 338 -5.79 -4.89 -34.98
N VAL A 339 -4.90 -4.58 -34.06
CA VAL A 339 -4.08 -5.56 -33.33
C VAL A 339 -4.64 -5.71 -31.92
N LEU A 340 -4.96 -6.93 -31.53
CA LEU A 340 -5.33 -7.29 -30.16
C LEU A 340 -4.13 -7.94 -29.46
N ILE A 341 -3.80 -7.41 -28.29
CA ILE A 341 -2.74 -7.89 -27.40
C ILE A 341 -3.40 -8.47 -26.14
N ASP A 342 -3.06 -9.72 -25.78
CA ASP A 342 -3.36 -10.29 -24.46
C ASP A 342 -2.07 -10.36 -23.65
N MET A 343 -2.02 -9.62 -22.56
CA MET A 343 -0.87 -9.65 -21.61
C MET A 343 -0.80 -10.97 -20.83
N GLY A 344 -1.87 -11.80 -20.85
CA GLY A 344 -1.96 -13.03 -20.06
C GLY A 344 -2.22 -12.79 -18.56
N GLN A 345 -2.10 -11.55 -18.13
CA GLN A 345 -2.27 -11.09 -16.75
C GLN A 345 -2.98 -9.75 -16.73
N ASN A 346 -4.01 -9.60 -15.92
CA ASN A 346 -4.58 -8.29 -15.61
C ASN A 346 -3.55 -7.51 -14.75
N MET A 347 -2.99 -6.47 -15.32
CA MET A 347 -1.89 -5.68 -14.76
C MET A 347 -2.26 -4.22 -14.62
N VAL A 348 -1.48 -3.48 -13.86
CA VAL A 348 -1.60 -2.04 -13.73
C VAL A 348 -0.29 -1.37 -14.13
N GLY A 349 -0.39 -0.35 -14.98
CA GLY A 349 0.76 0.35 -15.51
C GLY A 349 0.51 0.90 -16.90
N ARG A 350 1.50 0.81 -17.80
CA ARG A 350 1.44 1.33 -19.15
C ARG A 350 2.00 0.32 -20.15
N LEU A 351 1.63 0.49 -21.42
CA LEU A 351 2.21 -0.28 -22.51
C LEU A 351 3.34 0.53 -23.14
N LYS A 352 4.55 -0.01 -23.15
CA LYS A 352 5.61 0.42 -24.05
C LYS A 352 5.45 -0.35 -25.37
N ALA A 353 5.10 0.36 -26.44
CA ALA A 353 4.84 -0.21 -27.75
C ALA A 353 5.91 0.23 -28.75
N SER A 354 6.43 -0.73 -29.53
CA SER A 354 7.26 -0.49 -30.70
C SER A 354 6.47 -0.85 -31.95
N PHE A 355 6.38 0.05 -32.93
CA PHE A 355 5.49 -0.12 -34.06
C PHE A 355 5.95 0.67 -35.28
N LYS A 356 5.49 0.25 -36.45
CA LYS A 356 5.62 1.01 -37.69
C LYS A 356 4.39 1.89 -37.88
N GLY A 357 4.61 3.19 -38.10
CA GLY A 357 3.54 4.18 -38.27
C GLY A 357 3.77 5.10 -39.45
N LYS A 358 2.69 5.74 -39.93
CA LYS A 358 2.71 6.72 -41.03
C LYS A 358 2.59 8.16 -40.53
N ALA A 359 3.23 9.07 -41.21
CA ALA A 359 3.17 10.52 -40.92
C ALA A 359 1.72 11.02 -40.83
N GLY A 360 1.35 11.58 -39.69
CA GLY A 360 0.05 12.15 -39.43
C GLY A 360 -1.08 11.15 -39.15
N GLN A 361 -0.84 9.85 -39.26
CA GLN A 361 -1.79 8.81 -38.88
C GLN A 361 -1.70 8.53 -37.38
N LYS A 362 -2.83 8.64 -36.67
CA LYS A 362 -2.86 8.32 -35.23
C LYS A 362 -2.73 6.82 -35.01
N VAL A 363 -1.85 6.46 -34.10
CA VAL A 363 -1.79 5.13 -33.49
C VAL A 363 -2.55 5.22 -32.17
N VAL A 364 -3.66 4.49 -32.07
CA VAL A 364 -4.61 4.56 -30.95
C VAL A 364 -4.54 3.24 -30.19
N MET A 365 -4.21 3.30 -28.90
CA MET A 365 -4.11 2.17 -27.98
C MET A 365 -5.23 2.27 -26.95
N ARG A 366 -6.15 1.31 -26.96
CA ARG A 366 -7.27 1.23 -26.01
C ARG A 366 -7.08 0.07 -25.07
N PHE A 367 -7.37 0.29 -23.77
CA PHE A 367 -7.09 -0.66 -22.72
C PHE A 367 -8.39 -1.20 -22.11
N ALA A 368 -8.40 -2.48 -21.77
CA ALA A 368 -9.50 -3.13 -21.06
C ALA A 368 -9.01 -4.34 -20.25
N GLU A 369 -9.74 -4.66 -19.19
CA GLU A 369 -9.48 -5.84 -18.35
C GLU A 369 -10.01 -7.12 -18.97
N ILE A 370 -11.06 -7.04 -19.79
CA ILE A 370 -11.86 -8.15 -20.31
C ILE A 370 -12.14 -7.91 -21.80
N ILE A 371 -12.35 -8.99 -22.55
CA ILE A 371 -12.86 -8.95 -23.93
C ILE A 371 -14.22 -9.62 -24.03
N ASN A 372 -15.01 -9.18 -25.02
CA ASN A 372 -16.25 -9.82 -25.42
C ASN A 372 -15.98 -11.13 -26.18
N PRO A 373 -16.97 -12.03 -26.32
CA PRO A 373 -16.82 -13.27 -27.08
C PRO A 373 -16.41 -13.08 -28.54
N ASP A 374 -16.67 -11.92 -29.12
CA ASP A 374 -16.28 -11.54 -30.48
C ASP A 374 -14.86 -10.94 -30.58
N SER A 375 -14.09 -11.00 -29.49
CA SER A 375 -12.75 -10.43 -29.34
C SER A 375 -12.70 -8.89 -29.35
N THR A 376 -13.79 -8.19 -29.23
CA THR A 376 -13.79 -6.74 -28.98
C THR A 376 -13.52 -6.46 -27.50
N LEU A 377 -12.96 -5.28 -27.19
CA LEU A 377 -12.75 -4.86 -25.82
C LEU A 377 -14.07 -4.68 -25.08
N TYR A 378 -14.16 -5.21 -23.87
CA TYR A 378 -15.24 -4.90 -22.95
C TYR A 378 -14.91 -3.61 -22.19
N VAL A 379 -15.66 -2.56 -22.44
CA VAL A 379 -15.37 -1.21 -21.93
C VAL A 379 -16.48 -0.62 -21.06
N ALA A 380 -17.57 -1.35 -20.84
CA ALA A 380 -18.70 -0.85 -20.04
C ALA A 380 -18.26 -0.57 -18.58
N ASN A 381 -17.38 -1.40 -18.00
CA ASN A 381 -16.84 -1.25 -16.66
C ASN A 381 -15.78 -0.16 -16.52
N LEU A 382 -15.38 0.51 -17.59
CA LEU A 382 -14.57 1.72 -17.56
C LEU A 382 -15.40 2.96 -17.20
N ARG A 383 -16.73 2.86 -17.34
CA ARG A 383 -17.69 3.97 -17.15
C ARG A 383 -17.34 5.16 -18.06
N SER A 384 -17.01 6.32 -17.49
CA SER A 384 -16.62 7.49 -18.28
C SER A 384 -15.13 7.56 -18.64
N ALA A 385 -14.28 6.68 -18.10
CA ALA A 385 -12.85 6.65 -18.43
C ALA A 385 -12.64 6.15 -19.88
N LYS A 386 -11.87 6.89 -20.68
CA LYS A 386 -11.58 6.48 -22.06
C LYS A 386 -10.49 5.41 -22.14
N ALA A 387 -9.57 5.37 -21.16
CA ALA A 387 -8.43 4.46 -21.10
C ALA A 387 -7.78 4.29 -22.49
N THR A 388 -7.33 5.41 -23.09
CA THR A 388 -6.87 5.44 -24.50
C THR A 388 -5.65 6.33 -24.63
N ASP A 389 -4.54 5.75 -25.08
CA ASP A 389 -3.32 6.50 -25.41
C ASP A 389 -3.22 6.68 -26.92
N ILE A 390 -2.71 7.83 -27.37
CA ILE A 390 -2.62 8.19 -28.79
C ILE A 390 -1.21 8.71 -29.10
N PHE A 391 -0.59 8.11 -30.11
CA PHE A 391 0.66 8.61 -30.70
C PHE A 391 0.47 9.01 -32.14
N THR A 392 0.93 10.21 -32.51
CA THR A 392 0.85 10.72 -33.89
C THR A 392 2.26 10.93 -34.45
N PRO A 393 2.74 10.08 -35.34
CA PRO A 393 4.03 10.23 -36.01
C PRO A 393 4.13 11.51 -36.84
N SER A 394 5.31 12.13 -36.89
CA SER A 394 5.57 13.25 -37.81
C SER A 394 6.10 12.79 -39.17
N VAL A 395 6.66 11.60 -39.24
CA VAL A 395 7.26 10.97 -40.43
C VAL A 395 6.85 9.49 -40.48
N ASP A 396 7.01 8.85 -41.66
CA ASP A 396 6.89 7.41 -41.78
C ASP A 396 8.12 6.74 -41.13
N GLY A 397 7.91 5.75 -40.26
CA GLY A 397 9.03 5.13 -39.57
C GLY A 397 8.65 4.07 -38.56
N TYR A 398 9.66 3.60 -37.82
CA TYR A 398 9.52 2.70 -36.69
C TYR A 398 9.73 3.49 -35.39
N PHE A 399 8.80 3.38 -34.47
CA PHE A 399 8.75 4.16 -33.22
C PHE A 399 8.71 3.24 -32.03
N SER A 400 9.21 3.74 -30.89
CA SER A 400 9.02 3.11 -29.58
C SER A 400 8.57 4.19 -28.60
N TRP A 401 7.39 3.98 -28.00
CA TRP A 401 6.78 5.00 -27.14
C TRP A 401 6.03 4.36 -25.98
N ALA A 402 5.96 5.08 -24.88
CA ALA A 402 5.10 4.83 -23.72
C ALA A 402 4.63 6.18 -23.14
N PRO A 403 3.39 6.29 -22.65
CA PRO A 403 2.90 7.50 -22.00
C PRO A 403 3.67 7.79 -20.71
N VAL A 404 3.66 9.06 -20.26
CA VAL A 404 4.45 9.51 -19.09
C VAL A 404 3.59 9.73 -17.86
N PHE A 405 2.41 10.37 -18.01
CA PHE A 405 1.62 10.89 -16.89
C PHE A 405 0.33 10.12 -16.62
N VAL A 406 0.23 8.90 -17.11
CA VAL A 406 -0.97 8.07 -17.00
C VAL A 406 -0.61 6.62 -16.66
N TYR A 407 -1.56 5.89 -16.12
CA TYR A 407 -1.53 4.44 -15.99
C TYR A 407 -2.91 3.85 -16.27
N HIS A 408 -2.96 2.57 -16.62
CA HIS A 408 -4.19 1.84 -16.89
C HIS A 408 -4.20 0.52 -16.12
N GLY A 409 -5.40 0.05 -15.76
CA GLY A 409 -5.64 -1.33 -15.34
C GLY A 409 -6.13 -2.12 -16.55
N PHE A 410 -5.39 -3.16 -16.96
CA PHE A 410 -5.70 -3.88 -18.19
C PHE A 410 -5.07 -5.27 -18.29
N ARG A 411 -5.74 -6.15 -19.01
CA ARG A 411 -5.14 -7.36 -19.56
C ARG A 411 -5.04 -7.27 -21.06
N TYR A 412 -5.98 -6.60 -21.71
CA TYR A 412 -6.06 -6.51 -23.16
C TYR A 412 -5.81 -5.10 -23.66
N VAL A 413 -5.12 -5.00 -24.82
CA VAL A 413 -4.92 -3.74 -25.52
C VAL A 413 -5.29 -3.91 -26.99
N GLU A 414 -6.17 -3.04 -27.49
CA GLU A 414 -6.49 -2.94 -28.91
C GLU A 414 -5.70 -1.78 -29.50
N ILE A 415 -4.89 -2.04 -30.54
CA ILE A 415 -4.14 -1.00 -31.26
C ILE A 415 -4.67 -0.84 -32.66
N ASP A 416 -4.96 0.41 -33.03
CA ASP A 416 -5.33 0.84 -34.39
C ASP A 416 -4.25 1.74 -34.98
N GLY A 417 -4.09 1.73 -36.30
CA GLY A 417 -3.18 2.63 -37.03
C GLY A 417 -1.73 2.14 -37.14
N VAL A 418 -1.41 0.90 -36.75
CA VAL A 418 -0.07 0.32 -36.95
C VAL A 418 0.05 -0.44 -38.27
N GLU A 419 1.19 -0.32 -38.92
CA GLU A 419 1.52 -1.03 -40.15
C GLU A 419 2.28 -2.33 -39.92
N GLY A 420 2.16 -3.28 -40.85
CA GLY A 420 2.81 -4.60 -40.80
C GLY A 420 2.18 -5.50 -39.75
N ASP A 421 2.87 -6.58 -39.41
CA ASP A 421 2.44 -7.55 -38.39
C ASP A 421 3.39 -7.47 -37.18
N PRO A 422 2.98 -6.78 -36.12
CA PRO A 422 3.79 -6.67 -34.91
C PRO A 422 3.91 -8.01 -34.18
N ASP A 423 5.03 -8.19 -33.48
CA ASP A 423 5.37 -9.40 -32.72
C ASP A 423 5.25 -9.15 -31.20
N ILE A 424 5.22 -10.21 -30.43
CA ILE A 424 5.21 -10.17 -28.95
C ILE A 424 6.34 -9.28 -28.40
N LYS A 425 7.55 -9.37 -28.97
CA LYS A 425 8.71 -8.56 -28.55
C LYS A 425 8.56 -7.04 -28.75
N ASP A 426 7.61 -6.63 -29.59
CA ASP A 426 7.37 -5.22 -29.86
C ASP A 426 6.59 -4.53 -28.71
N PHE A 427 6.09 -5.32 -27.77
CA PHE A 427 5.27 -4.81 -26.68
C PHE A 427 5.81 -5.25 -25.32
N VAL A 428 5.83 -4.29 -24.38
CA VAL A 428 6.23 -4.50 -23.00
C VAL A 428 5.22 -3.82 -22.08
N GLY A 429 4.57 -4.60 -21.25
CA GLY A 429 3.79 -4.08 -20.14
C GLY A 429 4.74 -3.64 -19.02
N GLU A 430 4.83 -2.35 -18.76
CA GLU A 430 5.55 -1.78 -17.62
C GLU A 430 4.61 -1.73 -16.43
N VAL A 431 4.79 -2.68 -15.48
CA VAL A 431 3.97 -2.78 -14.27
C VAL A 431 4.39 -1.69 -13.30
N MET A 432 3.46 -0.83 -12.93
CA MET A 432 3.71 0.37 -12.12
C MET A 432 2.98 0.25 -10.79
N TYR A 433 3.69 0.57 -9.70
CA TYR A 433 3.13 0.74 -8.35
C TYR A 433 4.16 1.43 -7.44
N ASP A 434 3.76 1.86 -6.25
CA ASP A 434 4.64 2.46 -5.26
C ASP A 434 5.83 1.54 -4.98
N ARG A 435 7.05 2.09 -5.03
CA ARG A 435 8.30 1.32 -4.88
C ARG A 435 8.38 0.73 -3.49
N MET A 436 7.99 -0.53 -3.35
CA MET A 436 8.06 -1.27 -2.10
C MET A 436 8.53 -2.71 -2.31
N GLN A 437 9.09 -3.29 -1.26
CA GLN A 437 9.60 -4.66 -1.29
C GLN A 437 8.48 -5.66 -1.06
N GLN A 438 8.54 -6.78 -1.75
CA GLN A 438 7.76 -7.96 -1.37
C GLN A 438 8.38 -8.57 -0.11
N THR A 439 7.57 -8.76 0.94
CA THR A 439 8.00 -9.30 2.24
C THR A 439 7.57 -10.74 2.45
N GLY A 440 6.51 -11.16 1.78
CA GLY A 440 5.93 -12.48 1.94
C GLY A 440 6.09 -13.41 0.76
N HIS A 441 6.28 -14.69 1.09
CA HIS A 441 6.17 -15.79 0.14
C HIS A 441 5.25 -16.86 0.74
N PHE A 442 4.36 -17.41 -0.08
CA PHE A 442 3.41 -18.42 0.33
C PHE A 442 3.11 -19.38 -0.82
N GLU A 443 3.23 -20.67 -0.54
CA GLU A 443 2.97 -21.75 -1.48
C GLU A 443 2.43 -22.99 -0.74
N THR A 444 1.53 -23.72 -1.37
CA THR A 444 0.95 -24.93 -0.82
C THR A 444 0.85 -26.04 -1.87
N SER A 445 0.42 -27.25 -1.46
CA SER A 445 0.07 -28.33 -2.38
C SER A 445 -1.23 -28.10 -3.18
N ASP A 446 -2.03 -27.11 -2.80
CA ASP A 446 -3.33 -26.83 -3.42
C ASP A 446 -3.21 -25.74 -4.52
N PHE A 447 -3.63 -26.06 -5.72
CA PHE A 447 -3.58 -25.16 -6.87
C PHE A 447 -4.46 -23.91 -6.68
N ILE A 448 -5.67 -24.05 -6.14
CA ILE A 448 -6.63 -22.94 -5.99
C ILE A 448 -6.09 -21.94 -4.98
N ILE A 449 -5.57 -22.40 -3.83
CA ILE A 449 -4.96 -21.54 -2.81
C ILE A 449 -3.78 -20.76 -3.40
N ASN A 450 -2.90 -21.42 -4.16
CA ASN A 450 -1.76 -20.78 -4.79
C ASN A 450 -2.19 -19.74 -5.84
N GLN A 451 -3.21 -20.04 -6.65
CA GLN A 451 -3.72 -19.12 -7.65
C GLN A 451 -4.41 -17.91 -7.01
N ILE A 452 -5.16 -18.11 -5.91
CA ILE A 452 -5.75 -17.00 -5.14
C ILE A 452 -4.64 -16.09 -4.59
N PHE A 453 -3.57 -16.66 -4.03
CA PHE A 453 -2.44 -15.87 -3.54
C PHE A 453 -1.79 -15.04 -4.65
N LYS A 454 -1.61 -15.64 -5.83
CA LYS A 454 -1.10 -14.94 -7.01
C LYS A 454 -2.04 -13.81 -7.46
N ASN A 455 -3.35 -14.07 -7.49
CA ASN A 455 -4.36 -13.07 -7.85
C ASN A 455 -4.38 -11.91 -6.83
N ALA A 456 -4.26 -12.22 -5.54
CA ALA A 456 -4.16 -11.23 -4.47
C ALA A 456 -2.89 -10.38 -4.60
N TYR A 457 -1.74 -11.00 -4.85
CA TYR A 457 -0.47 -10.32 -5.08
C TYR A 457 -0.56 -9.29 -6.22
N TRP A 458 -1.16 -9.67 -7.36
CA TRP A 458 -1.38 -8.77 -8.49
C TRP A 458 -2.41 -7.68 -8.20
N GLY A 459 -3.49 -8.02 -7.50
CA GLY A 459 -4.53 -7.06 -7.12
C GLY A 459 -4.02 -6.00 -6.15
N ILE A 460 -3.29 -6.40 -5.11
CA ILE A 460 -2.77 -5.49 -4.08
C ILE A 460 -1.80 -4.49 -4.70
N ARG A 461 -0.76 -4.96 -5.39
CA ARG A 461 0.25 -4.07 -5.98
C ARG A 461 -0.31 -3.17 -7.08
N GLY A 462 -1.29 -3.67 -7.83
CA GLY A 462 -1.98 -2.90 -8.85
C GLY A 462 -2.86 -1.76 -8.29
N ASN A 463 -3.12 -1.77 -6.99
CA ASN A 463 -3.90 -0.75 -6.28
C ASN A 463 -3.06 0.04 -5.26
N TYR A 464 -1.72 0.09 -5.44
CA TYR A 464 -0.80 0.92 -4.68
C TYR A 464 -0.22 2.02 -5.58
N HIS A 465 -0.95 3.13 -5.71
CA HIS A 465 -0.57 4.30 -6.51
C HIS A 465 -0.70 5.57 -5.67
N ASN A 466 0.32 5.87 -4.87
CA ASN A 466 0.37 6.99 -3.94
C ASN A 466 -0.66 6.92 -2.78
N MET A 467 -1.58 5.98 -2.83
CA MET A 467 -2.58 5.61 -1.83
C MET A 467 -3.10 4.21 -2.15
N PRO A 468 -3.73 3.52 -1.19
CA PRO A 468 -4.44 2.27 -1.47
C PRO A 468 -5.73 2.58 -2.25
N THR A 469 -5.74 2.36 -3.57
CA THR A 469 -6.94 2.57 -4.41
C THR A 469 -7.88 1.36 -4.38
N ASP A 470 -9.16 1.60 -4.64
CA ASP A 470 -10.19 0.57 -4.80
C ASP A 470 -9.98 -0.24 -6.08
N CYS A 471 -9.79 0.43 -7.18
CA CYS A 471 -9.67 -0.13 -8.52
C CYS A 471 -8.70 0.69 -9.38
N PRO A 472 -8.12 0.12 -10.47
CA PRO A 472 -7.14 0.82 -11.29
C PRO A 472 -7.63 1.25 -12.67
N GLN A 473 -8.81 0.77 -13.16
CA GLN A 473 -9.15 0.82 -14.59
C GLN A 473 -10.16 1.89 -14.98
N ARG A 474 -11.09 2.23 -14.08
CA ARG A 474 -12.24 3.11 -14.36
C ARG A 474 -12.05 4.53 -13.81
N ASP A 475 -13.08 5.34 -13.92
CA ASP A 475 -13.12 6.74 -13.47
C ASP A 475 -13.31 6.92 -11.94
N GLU A 476 -12.81 5.98 -11.15
CA GLU A 476 -12.82 5.97 -9.68
C GLU A 476 -11.40 6.07 -9.13
N ARG A 477 -10.73 4.98 -8.82
CA ARG A 477 -9.33 4.91 -8.34
C ARG A 477 -9.11 5.73 -7.08
N HIS A 478 -9.96 5.54 -6.08
CA HIS A 478 -9.95 6.29 -4.82
C HIS A 478 -9.50 5.45 -3.64
N GLY A 479 -9.04 6.13 -2.59
CA GLY A 479 -8.75 5.51 -1.30
C GLY A 479 -10.03 5.26 -0.50
N TRP A 480 -10.85 4.28 -0.92
CA TRP A 480 -12.00 3.84 -0.18
C TRP A 480 -11.61 3.18 1.13
N LEU A 481 -12.13 3.68 2.24
CA LEU A 481 -11.70 3.27 3.58
C LEU A 481 -12.11 1.82 3.90
N GLY A 482 -13.32 1.43 3.55
CA GLY A 482 -13.87 0.10 3.84
C GLY A 482 -13.14 -1.04 3.15
N ASP A 483 -12.59 -0.78 1.97
CA ASP A 483 -11.90 -1.76 1.15
C ASP A 483 -10.64 -2.32 1.81
N ARG A 484 -10.02 -1.54 2.69
CA ARG A 484 -8.75 -1.85 3.35
C ARG A 484 -8.87 -2.13 4.83
N ALA A 485 -10.05 -2.09 5.44
CA ALA A 485 -10.22 -2.12 6.89
C ALA A 485 -9.36 -3.22 7.56
N THR A 486 -9.76 -4.48 7.50
CA THR A 486 -8.90 -5.58 8.00
C THR A 486 -7.87 -6.01 6.95
N GLY A 487 -8.15 -5.81 5.64
CA GLY A 487 -7.27 -6.21 4.55
C GLY A 487 -5.85 -5.67 4.65
N CYS A 488 -5.66 -4.44 5.19
CA CYS A 488 -4.35 -3.84 5.39
C CYS A 488 -3.39 -4.73 6.19
N TRP A 489 -3.91 -5.51 7.15
CA TRP A 489 -3.16 -6.46 7.94
C TRP A 489 -2.62 -7.63 7.10
N GLY A 490 -3.46 -8.20 6.23
CA GLY A 490 -3.06 -9.28 5.32
C GLY A 490 -2.05 -8.82 4.27
N GLU A 491 -2.24 -7.61 3.74
CA GLU A 491 -1.34 -7.01 2.76
C GLU A 491 0.06 -6.77 3.33
N SER A 492 0.19 -6.47 4.64
CA SER A 492 1.47 -6.27 5.32
C SER A 492 2.32 -7.54 5.43
N PHE A 493 1.74 -8.72 5.28
CA PHE A 493 2.52 -9.95 5.13
C PHE A 493 3.15 -10.06 3.75
N VAL A 494 2.57 -9.44 2.73
CA VAL A 494 2.98 -9.58 1.34
C VAL A 494 3.93 -8.47 0.90
N PHE A 495 3.70 -7.22 1.38
CA PHE A 495 4.46 -6.03 1.01
C PHE A 495 4.89 -5.22 2.23
N ASP A 496 6.05 -4.56 2.13
CA ASP A 496 6.50 -3.53 3.09
C ASP A 496 5.74 -2.22 2.83
N ASN A 497 4.50 -2.17 3.30
CA ASN A 497 3.55 -1.10 3.03
C ASN A 497 3.44 -0.04 4.15
N ALA A 498 4.33 -0.08 5.14
CA ALA A 498 4.26 0.79 6.30
C ALA A 498 4.19 2.28 5.96
N LEU A 499 5.07 2.74 5.06
CA LEU A 499 5.15 4.16 4.69
C LEU A 499 3.93 4.64 3.89
N LEU A 500 3.36 3.78 3.04
CA LEU A 500 2.12 4.07 2.33
C LEU A 500 0.97 4.26 3.31
N TYR A 501 0.82 3.36 4.29
CA TYR A 501 -0.25 3.46 5.29
C TYR A 501 -0.02 4.60 6.28
N ARG A 502 1.23 4.94 6.67
CA ARG A 502 1.53 6.16 7.45
C ARG A 502 1.04 7.42 6.71
N LYS A 503 1.35 7.51 5.42
CA LYS A 503 0.90 8.62 4.57
C LYS A 503 -0.63 8.66 4.48
N TRP A 504 -1.26 7.51 4.26
CA TRP A 504 -2.70 7.44 4.12
C TRP A 504 -3.47 7.78 5.40
N LEU A 505 -2.94 7.43 6.58
CA LEU A 505 -3.50 7.88 7.86
C LEU A 505 -3.47 9.40 8.01
N GLN A 506 -2.44 10.07 7.49
CA GLN A 506 -2.40 11.53 7.42
C GLN A 506 -3.49 12.07 6.48
N ASP A 507 -3.69 11.46 5.31
CA ASP A 507 -4.77 11.85 4.40
C ASP A 507 -6.15 11.67 5.05
N ILE A 508 -6.34 10.62 5.85
CA ILE A 508 -7.60 10.38 6.58
C ILE A 508 -7.83 11.49 7.61
N GLU A 509 -6.82 11.85 8.41
CA GLU A 509 -6.92 12.98 9.32
C GLU A 509 -7.28 14.28 8.61
N GLU A 510 -6.63 14.58 7.48
CA GLU A 510 -6.89 15.78 6.68
C GLU A 510 -8.29 15.80 6.03
N SER A 511 -8.89 14.60 5.88
CA SER A 511 -10.28 14.50 5.41
C SER A 511 -11.32 14.67 6.52
N GLN A 512 -10.90 14.69 7.79
CA GLN A 512 -11.78 14.85 8.93
C GLN A 512 -12.36 16.28 9.00
N ARG A 513 -13.66 16.39 9.18
CA ARG A 513 -14.31 17.69 9.40
C ARG A 513 -14.18 18.15 10.86
N GLU A 514 -14.45 19.41 11.11
CA GLU A 514 -14.40 20.01 12.45
C GLU A 514 -15.32 19.32 13.46
N ASP A 515 -16.48 18.80 13.01
CA ASP A 515 -17.41 18.04 13.84
C ASP A 515 -16.92 16.61 14.19
N GLY A 516 -15.81 16.17 13.61
CA GLY A 516 -15.16 14.88 13.86
C GLY A 516 -15.48 13.79 12.85
N VAL A 517 -16.44 14.00 11.92
CA VAL A 517 -16.77 12.97 10.93
C VAL A 517 -15.64 12.78 9.92
N ILE A 518 -15.38 11.53 9.53
CA ILE A 518 -14.37 11.14 8.53
C ILE A 518 -15.07 10.84 7.20
N SER A 519 -14.45 11.23 6.08
CA SER A 519 -14.92 10.86 4.73
C SER A 519 -14.77 9.36 4.50
N ALA A 520 -15.67 8.75 3.74
CA ALA A 520 -15.56 7.36 3.31
C ALA A 520 -14.43 7.13 2.29
N VAL A 521 -13.92 8.22 1.69
CA VAL A 521 -12.82 8.24 0.71
C VAL A 521 -11.72 9.19 1.19
N SER A 522 -10.46 8.78 1.12
CA SER A 522 -9.32 9.62 1.52
C SER A 522 -8.10 9.42 0.59
N PRO A 523 -7.47 10.48 0.09
CA PRO A 523 -7.85 11.91 0.20
C PRO A 523 -9.29 12.17 -0.27
N ARG A 524 -9.95 13.19 0.28
CA ARG A 524 -11.38 13.46 0.07
C ARG A 524 -11.73 14.02 -1.30
N PHE A 525 -11.30 13.35 -2.36
CA PHE A 525 -11.69 13.72 -3.72
C PHE A 525 -13.16 13.50 -4.00
N TRP A 526 -13.79 12.56 -3.30
CA TRP A 526 -15.25 12.45 -3.21
C TRP A 526 -15.70 12.87 -1.82
N THR A 527 -16.68 13.76 -1.77
CA THR A 527 -17.17 14.34 -0.51
C THR A 527 -18.28 13.48 0.07
N ILE A 528 -17.94 12.32 0.61
CA ILE A 528 -18.86 11.32 1.15
C ILE A 528 -18.67 11.22 2.66
N TYR A 529 -19.62 11.81 3.42
CA TYR A 529 -19.61 11.81 4.87
C TYR A 529 -20.87 11.11 5.39
N ALA A 530 -20.87 9.78 5.33
CA ALA A 530 -22.00 8.94 5.73
C ALA A 530 -22.25 8.95 7.25
N GLY A 531 -21.19 9.12 8.04
CA GLY A 531 -21.26 9.06 9.49
C GLY A 531 -21.43 7.64 10.03
N ASP A 532 -21.05 6.64 9.25
CA ASP A 532 -20.98 5.23 9.60
C ASP A 532 -19.68 4.88 10.33
N VAL A 533 -19.53 3.62 10.74
CA VAL A 533 -18.37 3.15 11.50
C VAL A 533 -17.53 2.18 10.68
N THR A 534 -18.16 1.32 9.88
CA THR A 534 -17.50 0.19 9.23
C THR A 534 -16.40 0.64 8.27
N TRP A 535 -16.67 1.61 7.38
CA TRP A 535 -15.68 2.13 6.45
C TRP A 535 -14.55 2.90 7.14
N PRO A 536 -14.82 3.93 7.97
CA PRO A 536 -13.75 4.67 8.65
C PRO A 536 -12.97 3.87 9.69
N SER A 537 -13.40 2.65 10.03
CA SER A 537 -12.67 1.78 10.99
C SER A 537 -11.20 1.57 10.64
N VAL A 538 -10.85 1.62 9.34
CA VAL A 538 -9.46 1.49 8.88
C VAL A 538 -8.53 2.52 9.52
N TYR A 539 -9.03 3.68 9.91
CA TYR A 539 -8.22 4.71 10.57
C TYR A 539 -7.57 4.20 11.86
N ILE A 540 -8.32 3.43 12.64
CA ILE A 540 -7.81 2.78 13.86
C ILE A 540 -7.11 1.45 13.53
N LEU A 541 -7.68 0.65 12.60
CA LEU A 541 -7.15 -0.67 12.27
C LEU A 541 -5.79 -0.60 11.57
N ALA A 542 -5.57 0.36 10.68
CA ALA A 542 -4.27 0.54 10.04
C ALA A 542 -3.21 1.09 11.00
N ALA A 543 -3.58 1.96 11.94
CA ALA A 543 -2.66 2.40 13.00
C ALA A 543 -2.26 1.23 13.93
N GLU A 544 -3.21 0.35 14.26
CA GLU A 544 -2.92 -0.90 14.99
C GLU A 544 -2.00 -1.82 14.16
N MET A 545 -2.25 -1.97 12.87
CA MET A 545 -1.41 -2.77 11.98
C MET A 545 0.04 -2.25 11.97
N LEU A 546 0.26 -0.95 11.83
CA LEU A 546 1.59 -0.34 11.90
C LEU A 546 2.28 -0.65 13.23
N TYR A 547 1.56 -0.53 14.34
CA TYR A 547 2.10 -0.87 15.64
C TYR A 547 2.43 -2.35 15.79
N ARG A 548 1.50 -3.23 15.41
CA ARG A 548 1.65 -4.67 15.61
C ARG A 548 2.68 -5.30 14.67
N HIS A 549 2.67 -4.95 13.38
CA HIS A 549 3.58 -5.53 12.39
C HIS A 549 4.96 -4.88 12.40
N TYR A 550 5.01 -3.56 12.57
CA TYR A 550 6.26 -2.79 12.41
C TYR A 550 6.83 -2.27 13.73
N GLY A 551 6.11 -2.41 14.85
CA GLY A 551 6.52 -1.84 16.14
C GLY A 551 6.41 -0.31 16.17
N ASP A 552 5.72 0.28 15.21
CA ASP A 552 5.62 1.73 15.01
C ASP A 552 4.41 2.33 15.69
N ALA A 553 4.62 2.97 16.84
CA ALA A 553 3.59 3.68 17.58
C ALA A 553 3.32 5.12 17.07
N THR A 554 4.14 5.62 16.13
CA THR A 554 4.09 7.03 15.68
C THR A 554 2.71 7.42 15.18
N ALA A 555 2.07 6.56 14.38
CA ALA A 555 0.73 6.82 13.88
C ALA A 555 -0.33 6.90 14.99
N ILE A 556 -0.24 6.04 16.00
CA ILE A 556 -1.14 6.07 17.15
C ILE A 556 -0.98 7.39 17.93
N VAL A 557 0.26 7.75 18.26
CA VAL A 557 0.56 8.97 19.03
C VAL A 557 0.14 10.23 18.25
N LYS A 558 0.49 10.29 16.97
CA LYS A 558 0.22 11.46 16.12
C LYS A 558 -1.27 11.70 15.90
N HIS A 559 -2.04 10.65 15.67
CA HIS A 559 -3.43 10.74 15.26
C HIS A 559 -4.45 10.47 16.37
N TYR A 560 -4.00 10.26 17.62
CA TYR A 560 -4.88 9.93 18.74
C TYR A 560 -6.04 10.90 18.91
N ASP A 561 -5.75 12.20 18.94
CA ASP A 561 -6.77 13.23 19.15
C ASP A 561 -7.80 13.28 18.02
N SER A 562 -7.37 13.04 16.79
CA SER A 562 -8.25 12.95 15.62
C SER A 562 -9.16 11.70 15.71
N MET A 563 -8.60 10.55 16.07
CA MET A 563 -9.36 9.31 16.29
C MET A 563 -10.36 9.48 17.44
N LYS A 564 -9.97 10.14 18.53
CA LYS A 564 -10.84 10.47 19.66
C LYS A 564 -12.02 11.34 19.20
N ARG A 565 -11.77 12.41 18.44
CA ARG A 565 -12.84 13.28 17.89
C ARG A 565 -13.82 12.50 17.03
N TRP A 566 -13.33 11.53 16.24
CA TRP A 566 -14.20 10.66 15.46
C TRP A 566 -15.06 9.75 16.32
N VAL A 567 -14.49 9.12 17.35
CA VAL A 567 -15.23 8.31 18.32
C VAL A 567 -16.31 9.13 19.03
N GLU A 568 -15.99 10.36 19.43
CA GLU A 568 -16.95 11.29 20.04
C GLU A 568 -18.08 11.69 19.06
N TYR A 569 -17.73 11.88 17.76
CA TYR A 569 -18.73 12.11 16.72
C TYR A 569 -19.72 10.95 16.62
N ILE A 570 -19.24 9.70 16.61
CA ILE A 570 -20.11 8.52 16.55
C ILE A 570 -21.06 8.48 17.73
N TYR A 571 -20.59 8.75 18.94
CA TYR A 571 -21.44 8.83 20.13
C TYR A 571 -22.56 9.84 19.96
N LYS A 572 -22.21 11.02 19.51
CA LYS A 572 -23.13 12.17 19.45
C LYS A 572 -24.14 12.05 18.30
N ASN A 573 -23.71 11.52 17.15
CA ASN A 573 -24.45 11.67 15.89
C ASN A 573 -24.95 10.35 15.27
N SER A 574 -24.31 9.21 15.62
CA SER A 574 -24.60 7.93 14.97
C SER A 574 -25.24 6.90 15.91
N MET A 575 -25.31 7.20 17.23
CA MET A 575 -25.92 6.31 18.22
C MET A 575 -27.35 6.69 18.57
N LYS A 576 -28.19 5.65 18.76
CA LYS A 576 -29.52 5.75 19.32
C LYS A 576 -29.80 4.55 20.23
N ASP A 577 -30.39 4.78 21.40
CA ASP A 577 -30.71 3.74 22.40
C ASP A 577 -29.48 2.88 22.78
N GLY A 578 -28.28 3.47 22.79
CA GLY A 578 -27.03 2.80 23.12
C GLY A 578 -26.40 1.97 21.99
N LEU A 579 -26.92 2.06 20.76
CA LEU A 579 -26.46 1.32 19.60
C LEU A 579 -26.08 2.26 18.46
N VAL A 580 -25.07 1.91 17.69
CA VAL A 580 -24.78 2.57 16.41
C VAL A 580 -25.88 2.16 15.41
N VAL A 581 -26.58 3.14 14.86
CA VAL A 581 -27.72 2.90 13.96
C VAL A 581 -27.48 3.38 12.54
N ARG A 582 -26.35 4.02 12.27
CA ARG A 582 -25.93 4.43 10.94
C ARG A 582 -24.96 3.40 10.39
N ASP A 583 -25.29 2.89 9.23
CA ASP A 583 -24.43 2.11 8.34
C ASP A 583 -24.93 2.33 6.92
N GLU A 584 -24.17 3.05 6.12
CA GLU A 584 -24.56 3.44 4.76
C GLU A 584 -24.38 2.27 3.77
N TRP A 585 -23.32 1.49 3.96
CA TRP A 585 -22.87 0.53 2.97
C TRP A 585 -23.36 -0.89 3.26
N GLY A 586 -23.68 -1.20 4.51
CA GLY A 586 -24.06 -2.57 4.92
C GLY A 586 -22.90 -3.57 4.77
N ASP A 587 -23.26 -4.84 4.70
CA ASP A 587 -22.32 -5.91 4.33
C ASP A 587 -22.21 -5.95 2.80
N TRP A 588 -21.51 -4.94 2.22
CA TRP A 588 -21.46 -4.66 0.79
C TRP A 588 -21.02 -5.87 -0.02
N CYS A 589 -21.51 -6.01 -1.25
CA CYS A 589 -21.20 -7.12 -2.15
C CYS A 589 -21.47 -8.51 -1.57
N MET A 590 -22.50 -8.65 -0.69
CA MET A 590 -22.99 -9.95 -0.32
C MET A 590 -23.43 -10.73 -1.58
N PRO A 591 -23.04 -12.01 -1.74
CA PRO A 591 -23.34 -12.80 -2.94
C PRO A 591 -24.83 -12.73 -3.31
N PRO A 592 -25.21 -12.26 -4.51
CA PRO A 592 -26.60 -12.11 -4.90
C PRO A 592 -27.27 -13.45 -5.26
N GLU A 593 -28.58 -13.45 -5.15
CA GLU A 593 -29.47 -14.56 -5.53
C GLU A 593 -29.79 -14.60 -7.03
N ALA A 594 -29.51 -13.50 -7.77
CA ALA A 594 -29.73 -13.40 -9.21
C ALA A 594 -28.48 -12.86 -9.91
N PRO A 595 -28.13 -13.40 -11.08
CA PRO A 595 -26.82 -13.11 -11.72
C PRO A 595 -26.61 -11.65 -12.14
N GLU A 596 -27.69 -10.91 -12.38
CA GLU A 596 -27.62 -9.49 -12.77
C GLU A 596 -27.45 -8.51 -11.61
N LEU A 597 -27.64 -8.97 -10.37
CA LEU A 597 -27.53 -8.11 -9.20
C LEU A 597 -26.05 -7.93 -8.78
N ILE A 598 -25.74 -6.80 -8.17
CA ILE A 598 -24.41 -6.51 -7.62
C ILE A 598 -24.27 -7.00 -6.18
N HIS A 599 -25.37 -7.08 -5.43
CA HIS A 599 -25.41 -7.64 -4.08
C HIS A 599 -26.82 -8.19 -3.79
N SER A 600 -26.89 -9.08 -2.81
CA SER A 600 -28.16 -9.72 -2.43
C SER A 600 -29.23 -8.71 -2.07
N GLN A 601 -30.44 -8.94 -2.55
CA GLN A 601 -31.63 -8.19 -2.18
C GLN A 601 -32.47 -8.94 -1.12
N ASP A 602 -32.12 -10.19 -0.80
CA ASP A 602 -32.85 -11.00 0.19
C ASP A 602 -32.63 -10.48 1.62
N PRO A 603 -33.67 -10.00 2.31
CA PRO A 603 -33.55 -9.52 3.69
C PRO A 603 -33.03 -10.58 4.68
N MET A 604 -33.21 -11.85 4.37
CA MET A 604 -32.74 -12.96 5.23
C MET A 604 -31.24 -13.19 5.14
N ARG A 605 -30.58 -12.65 4.12
CA ARG A 605 -29.12 -12.68 3.96
C ARG A 605 -28.47 -11.41 4.48
N LYS A 606 -29.17 -10.26 4.43
CA LYS A 606 -28.63 -8.96 4.86
C LYS A 606 -28.51 -8.91 6.38
N THR A 607 -27.33 -8.56 6.87
CA THR A 607 -27.11 -8.26 8.28
C THR A 607 -27.64 -6.86 8.59
N ASP A 608 -28.35 -6.71 9.72
CA ASP A 608 -28.81 -5.40 10.20
C ASP A 608 -27.60 -4.43 10.36
N GLY A 609 -27.70 -3.24 9.78
CA GLY A 609 -26.63 -2.22 9.85
C GLY A 609 -26.28 -1.84 11.28
N ALA A 610 -27.23 -1.87 12.22
CA ALA A 610 -26.96 -1.63 13.62
C ALA A 610 -26.15 -2.77 14.28
N ILE A 611 -26.21 -4.00 13.76
CA ILE A 611 -25.30 -5.09 14.15
C ILE A 611 -23.90 -4.77 13.64
N LEU A 612 -23.75 -4.44 12.35
CA LEU A 612 -22.45 -4.13 11.75
C LEU A 612 -21.76 -2.96 12.45
N GLY A 613 -22.47 -1.83 12.55
CA GLY A 613 -21.92 -0.61 13.19
C GLY A 613 -21.60 -0.81 14.66
N SER A 614 -22.52 -1.45 15.43
CA SER A 614 -22.31 -1.62 16.89
C SER A 614 -21.19 -2.62 17.21
N THR A 615 -21.08 -3.74 16.49
CA THR A 615 -19.99 -4.71 16.71
C THR A 615 -18.64 -4.13 16.37
N THR A 616 -18.54 -3.44 15.23
CA THR A 616 -17.30 -2.77 14.82
C THR A 616 -16.90 -1.69 15.83
N PHE A 617 -17.83 -0.83 16.22
CA PHE A 617 -17.57 0.23 17.20
C PHE A 617 -17.11 -0.32 18.56
N TYR A 618 -17.75 -1.39 19.03
CA TYR A 618 -17.33 -2.07 20.27
C TYR A 618 -15.87 -2.52 20.20
N GLY A 619 -15.46 -3.13 19.09
CA GLY A 619 -14.07 -3.53 18.88
C GLY A 619 -13.10 -2.34 18.85
N LEU A 620 -13.50 -1.24 18.20
CA LEU A 620 -12.70 -0.03 18.13
C LEU A 620 -12.51 0.65 19.49
N LEU A 621 -13.52 0.61 20.36
CA LEU A 621 -13.38 1.15 21.73
C LEU A 621 -12.28 0.46 22.52
N TYR A 622 -12.13 -0.87 22.41
CA TYR A 622 -11.03 -1.58 23.06
C TYR A 622 -9.67 -1.23 22.46
N LYS A 623 -9.61 -1.00 21.15
CA LYS A 623 -8.38 -0.51 20.52
C LYS A 623 -8.01 0.90 20.98
N MET A 624 -9.01 1.78 21.14
CA MET A 624 -8.80 3.12 21.69
C MET A 624 -8.33 3.09 23.14
N ILE A 625 -8.73 2.09 23.94
CA ILE A 625 -8.17 1.87 25.29
C ILE A 625 -6.67 1.58 25.21
N ASP A 626 -6.24 0.73 24.28
CA ASP A 626 -4.83 0.42 24.10
C ASP A 626 -4.07 1.63 23.55
N PHE A 627 -4.65 2.38 22.61
CA PHE A 627 -4.07 3.60 22.06
C PHE A 627 -3.94 4.70 23.12
N ALA A 628 -4.91 4.85 24.01
CA ALA A 628 -4.83 5.76 25.13
C ALA A 628 -3.65 5.44 26.05
N ARG A 629 -3.35 4.16 26.31
CA ARG A 629 -2.15 3.75 27.06
C ARG A 629 -0.86 4.09 26.32
N ILE A 630 -0.81 3.81 25.01
CA ILE A 630 0.38 4.03 24.18
C ILE A 630 0.68 5.52 24.03
N SER A 631 -0.35 6.35 23.84
CA SER A 631 -0.23 7.80 23.63
C SER A 631 -0.19 8.62 24.93
N GLY A 632 -0.35 7.97 26.10
CA GLY A 632 -0.29 8.64 27.41
C GLY A 632 -1.59 9.29 27.88
N HIS A 633 -2.73 9.03 27.21
CA HIS A 633 -4.07 9.58 27.53
C HIS A 633 -4.89 8.66 28.45
N SER A 634 -4.30 8.25 29.58
CA SER A 634 -4.92 7.28 30.49
C SER A 634 -6.27 7.75 31.05
N GLU A 635 -6.56 9.05 31.07
CA GLU A 635 -7.82 9.66 31.47
C GLU A 635 -9.02 9.25 30.60
N ASP A 636 -8.80 8.81 29.34
CA ASP A 636 -9.86 8.40 28.43
C ASP A 636 -10.30 6.94 28.63
N ILE A 637 -9.48 6.11 29.27
CA ILE A 637 -9.66 4.65 29.38
C ILE A 637 -10.99 4.27 29.99
N ASP A 638 -11.33 4.88 31.13
CA ASP A 638 -12.56 4.53 31.86
C ASP A 638 -13.82 4.96 31.11
N ASN A 639 -13.74 6.05 30.32
CA ASN A 639 -14.82 6.48 29.45
C ASN A 639 -15.08 5.44 28.35
N TYR A 640 -14.03 4.99 27.64
CA TYR A 640 -14.17 3.96 26.60
C TYR A 640 -14.71 2.64 27.15
N LYS A 641 -14.25 2.20 28.32
CA LYS A 641 -14.78 0.98 28.99
C LYS A 641 -16.26 1.11 29.31
N THR A 642 -16.66 2.23 29.93
CA THR A 642 -18.05 2.49 30.28
C THR A 642 -18.95 2.45 29.06
N HIS A 643 -18.51 3.04 27.98
CA HIS A 643 -19.23 3.02 26.71
C HIS A 643 -19.32 1.61 26.11
N ALA A 644 -18.22 0.85 26.12
CA ALA A 644 -18.21 -0.51 25.61
C ALA A 644 -19.18 -1.42 26.39
N GLU A 645 -19.19 -1.34 27.71
CA GLU A 645 -20.10 -2.10 28.57
C GLU A 645 -21.57 -1.73 28.33
N ALA A 646 -21.87 -0.44 28.23
CA ALA A 646 -23.21 0.04 27.92
C ALA A 646 -23.70 -0.46 26.55
N LEU A 647 -22.82 -0.38 25.54
CA LEU A 647 -23.11 -0.87 24.18
C LEU A 647 -23.34 -2.40 24.19
N LYS A 648 -22.47 -3.21 24.80
CA LYS A 648 -22.65 -4.66 24.92
C LYS A 648 -24.00 -5.04 25.54
N LYS A 649 -24.41 -4.34 26.58
CA LYS A 649 -25.70 -4.55 27.24
C LYS A 649 -26.88 -4.21 26.31
N ALA A 650 -26.83 -3.04 25.66
CA ALA A 650 -27.88 -2.63 24.71
C ALA A 650 -27.95 -3.58 23.50
N TYR A 651 -26.79 -3.98 22.96
CA TYR A 651 -26.65 -4.88 21.84
C TYR A 651 -27.30 -6.24 22.12
N ASN A 652 -26.93 -6.90 23.22
CA ASN A 652 -27.52 -8.20 23.59
C ASN A 652 -29.01 -8.10 23.90
N LYS A 653 -29.44 -7.02 24.55
CA LYS A 653 -30.87 -6.79 24.81
C LYS A 653 -31.71 -6.73 23.53
N ARG A 654 -31.16 -6.13 22.47
CA ARG A 654 -31.91 -5.92 21.21
C ARG A 654 -31.80 -7.08 20.26
N PHE A 655 -30.62 -7.68 20.09
CA PHE A 655 -30.32 -8.57 18.99
C PHE A 655 -30.17 -10.03 19.38
N PHE A 656 -29.81 -10.34 20.64
CA PHE A 656 -29.54 -11.71 21.05
C PHE A 656 -30.81 -12.46 21.43
N ASN A 657 -31.04 -13.60 20.77
CA ASN A 657 -32.10 -14.52 21.11
C ASN A 657 -31.56 -15.65 22.02
N TYR A 658 -31.97 -15.69 23.28
CA TYR A 658 -31.49 -16.68 24.28
C TYR A 658 -31.99 -18.10 24.03
N GLU A 659 -33.11 -18.30 23.30
CA GLU A 659 -33.63 -19.63 22.98
C GLU A 659 -32.83 -20.25 21.82
N THR A 660 -32.61 -19.51 20.75
CA THR A 660 -31.93 -19.99 19.53
C THR A 660 -30.42 -19.73 19.56
N ALA A 661 -29.93 -18.88 20.49
CA ALA A 661 -28.55 -18.42 20.57
C ALA A 661 -28.03 -17.79 19.27
N GLN A 662 -28.83 -16.88 18.69
CA GLN A 662 -28.53 -16.22 17.43
C GLN A 662 -28.69 -14.71 17.55
N TYR A 663 -28.03 -13.98 16.68
CA TYR A 663 -28.15 -12.53 16.54
C TYR A 663 -29.01 -12.16 15.33
N GLY A 664 -29.94 -11.21 15.53
CA GLY A 664 -30.78 -10.68 14.47
C GLY A 664 -31.49 -11.77 13.66
N ASN A 665 -31.29 -11.74 12.35
CA ASN A 665 -31.87 -12.72 11.40
C ASN A 665 -31.01 -13.99 11.24
N ASN A 666 -30.08 -14.25 12.15
CA ASN A 666 -29.16 -15.40 12.09
C ASN A 666 -28.22 -15.38 10.87
N SER A 667 -27.83 -14.19 10.38
CA SER A 667 -26.81 -14.10 9.33
C SER A 667 -25.45 -14.60 9.84
N VAL A 668 -24.64 -15.19 8.93
CA VAL A 668 -23.26 -15.61 9.25
C VAL A 668 -22.45 -14.43 9.78
N THR A 669 -22.52 -13.29 9.10
CA THR A 669 -21.82 -12.06 9.51
C THR A 669 -22.22 -11.60 10.90
N GLY A 670 -23.52 -11.52 11.21
CA GLY A 670 -23.99 -11.03 12.51
C GLY A 670 -23.55 -11.89 13.69
N ASN A 671 -23.65 -13.22 13.56
CA ASN A 671 -23.18 -14.16 14.59
C ASN A 671 -21.66 -14.15 14.71
N LEU A 672 -20.95 -14.12 13.58
CA LEU A 672 -19.49 -14.17 13.55
C LEU A 672 -18.85 -12.90 14.15
N LEU A 673 -19.34 -11.71 13.82
CA LEU A 673 -18.87 -10.47 14.41
C LEU A 673 -19.11 -10.43 15.93
N SER A 674 -20.26 -10.92 16.38
CA SER A 674 -20.59 -11.00 17.81
C SER A 674 -19.61 -11.90 18.59
N LEU A 675 -19.20 -13.02 17.98
CA LEU A 675 -18.16 -13.89 18.53
C LEU A 675 -16.79 -13.22 18.53
N ARG A 676 -16.36 -12.72 17.37
CA ARG A 676 -15.04 -12.10 17.18
C ARG A 676 -14.78 -10.94 18.15
N TYR A 677 -15.78 -10.14 18.40
CA TYR A 677 -15.64 -8.98 19.29
C TYR A 677 -16.00 -9.28 20.76
N GLY A 678 -16.32 -10.54 21.11
CA GLY A 678 -16.60 -10.95 22.50
C GLY A 678 -17.90 -10.34 23.07
N LEU A 679 -18.89 -10.13 22.22
CA LEU A 679 -20.20 -9.61 22.59
C LEU A 679 -21.14 -10.70 23.12
N VAL A 680 -20.89 -11.97 22.79
CA VAL A 680 -21.76 -13.09 23.16
C VAL A 680 -21.84 -13.22 24.67
N PRO A 681 -23.06 -13.46 25.23
CA PRO A 681 -23.21 -13.75 26.65
C PRO A 681 -22.50 -15.03 27.06
N ASP A 682 -21.91 -15.05 28.27
CA ASP A 682 -21.14 -16.16 28.81
C ASP A 682 -21.91 -17.50 28.70
N GLY A 683 -21.22 -18.51 28.18
CA GLY A 683 -21.74 -19.86 27.99
C GLY A 683 -22.60 -20.09 26.73
N TYR A 684 -22.79 -19.05 25.90
CA TYR A 684 -23.51 -19.17 24.64
C TYR A 684 -22.59 -19.25 23.40
N GLU A 685 -21.29 -19.02 23.55
CA GLU A 685 -20.34 -18.93 22.45
C GLU A 685 -20.40 -20.15 21.53
N LYS A 686 -20.38 -21.35 22.08
CA LYS A 686 -20.47 -22.62 21.32
C LYS A 686 -21.77 -22.73 20.54
N ARG A 687 -22.90 -22.28 21.12
CA ARG A 687 -24.20 -22.36 20.45
C ARG A 687 -24.29 -21.32 19.32
N VAL A 688 -23.79 -20.10 19.54
CA VAL A 688 -23.72 -19.07 18.48
C VAL A 688 -22.82 -19.54 17.35
N PHE A 689 -21.66 -20.14 17.67
CA PHE A 689 -20.77 -20.68 16.66
C PHE A 689 -21.41 -21.86 15.88
N ASN A 690 -22.13 -22.72 16.53
CA ASN A 690 -22.87 -23.78 15.86
C ASN A 690 -23.88 -23.22 14.83
N ASN A 691 -24.53 -22.08 15.13
CA ASN A 691 -25.40 -21.42 14.17
C ASN A 691 -24.61 -20.90 12.94
N VAL A 692 -23.38 -20.38 13.12
CA VAL A 692 -22.49 -20.01 12.01
C VAL A 692 -22.18 -21.23 11.14
N VAL A 693 -21.78 -22.35 11.77
CA VAL A 693 -21.42 -23.58 11.07
C VAL A 693 -22.63 -24.15 10.31
N GLU A 694 -23.75 -24.33 11.00
CA GLU A 694 -24.97 -24.90 10.38
C GLU A 694 -25.44 -24.05 9.17
N LYS A 695 -25.43 -22.73 9.32
CA LYS A 695 -25.81 -21.83 8.22
C LYS A 695 -24.85 -21.93 7.04
N THR A 696 -23.55 -21.95 7.33
CA THR A 696 -22.52 -22.07 6.28
C THR A 696 -22.59 -23.43 5.58
N GLU A 697 -22.74 -24.54 6.31
CA GLU A 697 -22.77 -25.89 5.72
C GLU A 697 -24.07 -26.20 5.01
N LYS A 698 -25.22 -25.90 5.65
CA LYS A 698 -26.55 -26.35 5.18
C LYS A 698 -27.17 -25.33 4.22
N ASP A 699 -27.27 -24.09 4.64
CA ASP A 699 -27.96 -23.05 3.85
C ASP A 699 -27.08 -22.55 2.70
N CYS A 700 -25.79 -22.35 2.97
CA CYS A 700 -24.82 -21.84 2.02
C CYS A 700 -23.99 -22.95 1.36
N LYS A 701 -24.19 -24.21 1.72
CA LYS A 701 -23.55 -25.40 1.12
C LYS A 701 -22.02 -25.37 1.12
N GLY A 702 -21.41 -24.67 2.08
CA GLY A 702 -19.96 -24.49 2.17
C GLY A 702 -19.41 -23.42 1.24
N HIS A 703 -20.23 -22.44 0.83
CA HIS A 703 -19.82 -21.28 0.05
C HIS A 703 -19.72 -20.04 0.91
N VAL A 704 -19.07 -19.00 0.36
CA VAL A 704 -19.07 -17.67 0.96
C VAL A 704 -20.50 -17.14 1.05
N SER A 705 -20.86 -16.60 2.22
CA SER A 705 -22.19 -16.06 2.50
C SER A 705 -22.15 -14.71 3.21
N THR A 706 -21.05 -14.00 3.05
CA THR A 706 -20.76 -12.69 3.65
C THR A 706 -20.40 -11.68 2.58
N GLY A 707 -20.63 -10.40 2.85
CA GLY A 707 -20.12 -9.30 2.07
C GLY A 707 -18.78 -8.81 2.60
N VAL A 708 -18.41 -7.56 2.27
CA VAL A 708 -17.11 -6.95 2.60
C VAL A 708 -16.83 -6.90 4.10
N VAL A 709 -17.84 -6.68 4.95
CA VAL A 709 -17.63 -6.63 6.40
C VAL A 709 -17.46 -8.03 6.98
N GLY A 710 -18.29 -8.97 6.61
CA GLY A 710 -18.25 -10.33 7.15
C GLY A 710 -17.04 -11.13 6.67
N ILE A 711 -16.61 -10.95 5.41
CA ILE A 711 -15.45 -11.67 4.85
C ILE A 711 -14.12 -11.30 5.55
N GLN A 712 -14.06 -10.17 6.23
CA GLN A 712 -12.91 -9.76 7.01
C GLN A 712 -12.69 -10.59 8.29
N HIS A 713 -13.61 -11.48 8.61
CA HIS A 713 -13.60 -12.29 9.84
C HIS A 713 -13.90 -13.77 9.62
N LEU A 714 -14.29 -14.16 8.41
CA LEU A 714 -14.85 -15.50 8.12
C LEU A 714 -13.82 -16.61 8.31
N MET A 715 -12.67 -16.51 7.65
CA MET A 715 -11.69 -17.60 7.62
C MET A 715 -11.04 -17.83 8.98
N ARG A 716 -10.61 -16.75 9.63
CA ARG A 716 -10.06 -16.83 10.98
C ARG A 716 -11.12 -17.26 12.00
N GLY A 717 -12.33 -16.70 11.89
CA GLY A 717 -13.41 -17.03 12.81
C GLY A 717 -13.80 -18.51 12.81
N LEU A 718 -13.83 -19.16 11.66
CA LEU A 718 -14.04 -20.61 11.57
C LEU A 718 -12.87 -21.38 12.18
N THR A 719 -11.65 -21.05 11.82
CA THR A 719 -10.43 -21.76 12.27
C THR A 719 -10.18 -21.62 13.77
N GLU A 720 -10.36 -20.43 14.34
CA GLU A 720 -10.17 -20.17 15.78
C GLU A 720 -11.15 -20.96 16.66
N HIS A 721 -12.27 -21.42 16.10
CA HIS A 721 -13.26 -22.26 16.78
C HIS A 721 -13.19 -23.73 16.36
N GLY A 722 -12.10 -24.17 15.74
CA GLY A 722 -11.82 -25.57 15.41
C GLY A 722 -12.54 -26.10 14.18
N ARG A 723 -12.88 -25.23 13.20
CA ARG A 723 -13.46 -25.59 11.91
C ARG A 723 -12.57 -25.14 10.74
N GLU A 724 -11.29 -25.42 10.85
CA GLU A 724 -10.31 -25.27 9.75
C GLU A 724 -10.68 -26.11 8.52
N ASP A 725 -11.39 -27.23 8.71
CA ASP A 725 -11.93 -28.05 7.64
C ASP A 725 -12.93 -27.27 6.78
N LEU A 726 -13.83 -26.51 7.43
CA LEU A 726 -14.83 -25.72 6.74
C LEU A 726 -14.20 -24.49 6.07
N ALA A 727 -13.23 -23.84 6.72
CA ALA A 727 -12.46 -22.75 6.12
C ALA A 727 -11.71 -23.23 4.87
N TYR A 728 -11.04 -24.37 4.94
CA TYR A 728 -10.37 -25.00 3.81
C TYR A 728 -11.34 -25.34 2.67
N LYS A 729 -12.49 -25.93 2.98
CA LYS A 729 -13.54 -26.20 1.99
C LYS A 729 -14.03 -24.94 1.29
N ILE A 730 -14.21 -23.83 2.01
CA ILE A 730 -14.66 -22.56 1.42
C ILE A 730 -13.62 -22.01 0.45
N VAL A 731 -12.34 -22.02 0.82
CA VAL A 731 -11.27 -21.42 -0.01
C VAL A 731 -10.97 -22.25 -1.25
N THR A 732 -11.11 -23.58 -1.18
CA THR A 732 -10.85 -24.49 -2.32
C THR A 732 -12.07 -24.75 -3.20
N ASN A 733 -13.22 -24.16 -2.84
CA ASN A 733 -14.44 -24.27 -3.65
C ASN A 733 -14.28 -23.53 -4.99
N THR A 734 -14.73 -24.17 -6.09
CA THR A 734 -14.70 -23.60 -7.44
C THR A 734 -16.09 -23.22 -7.97
N ASP A 735 -17.15 -23.58 -7.25
CA ASP A 735 -18.50 -23.17 -7.59
C ASP A 735 -18.83 -21.78 -7.05
N TYR A 736 -19.81 -21.10 -7.67
CA TYR A 736 -20.31 -19.81 -7.24
C TYR A 736 -21.07 -19.91 -5.89
N PRO A 737 -20.85 -18.97 -4.96
CA PRO A 737 -19.83 -17.90 -4.94
C PRO A 737 -18.53 -18.34 -4.26
N SER A 738 -17.39 -18.13 -4.90
CA SER A 738 -16.07 -18.44 -4.36
C SER A 738 -14.95 -17.73 -5.13
N TRP A 739 -13.75 -17.66 -4.54
CA TRP A 739 -12.55 -17.21 -5.26
C TRP A 739 -12.14 -18.18 -6.38
N GLY A 740 -12.36 -19.48 -6.17
CA GLY A 740 -12.12 -20.50 -7.19
C GLY A 740 -13.04 -20.32 -8.41
N TYR A 741 -14.28 -19.90 -8.23
CA TYR A 741 -15.17 -19.53 -9.33
C TYR A 741 -14.58 -18.41 -10.20
N MET A 742 -14.02 -17.36 -9.58
CA MET A 742 -13.35 -16.28 -10.34
C MET A 742 -12.20 -16.85 -11.17
N ILE A 743 -11.41 -17.78 -10.61
CA ILE A 743 -10.28 -18.45 -11.30
C ILE A 743 -10.78 -19.28 -12.49
N GLU A 744 -11.83 -20.10 -12.32
CA GLU A 744 -12.44 -20.88 -13.39
C GLU A 744 -12.99 -19.99 -14.53
N LYS A 745 -13.36 -18.76 -14.21
CA LYS A 745 -13.77 -17.76 -15.20
C LYS A 745 -12.59 -16.96 -15.78
N GLY A 746 -11.35 -17.34 -15.47
CA GLY A 746 -10.14 -16.76 -16.05
C GLY A 746 -9.59 -15.53 -15.31
N ALA A 747 -10.01 -15.29 -14.08
CA ALA A 747 -9.48 -14.19 -13.26
C ALA A 747 -7.99 -14.39 -12.96
N THR A 748 -7.20 -13.35 -13.15
CA THR A 748 -5.77 -13.27 -12.79
C THR A 748 -5.52 -12.23 -11.68
N THR A 749 -6.58 -11.61 -11.20
CA THR A 749 -6.70 -10.68 -10.06
C THR A 749 -7.99 -10.99 -9.32
N ILE A 750 -8.22 -10.38 -8.17
CA ILE A 750 -9.47 -10.54 -7.42
C ILE A 750 -10.51 -9.57 -7.99
N TRP A 751 -11.73 -10.05 -8.21
CA TRP A 751 -12.84 -9.25 -8.69
C TRP A 751 -13.50 -8.45 -7.57
N GLU A 752 -14.16 -7.37 -7.94
CA GLU A 752 -14.99 -6.57 -7.04
C GLU A 752 -16.25 -7.32 -6.59
N LEU A 753 -16.83 -8.10 -7.51
CA LEU A 753 -18.09 -8.81 -7.30
C LEU A 753 -17.90 -10.33 -7.40
N TRP A 754 -18.60 -11.09 -6.57
CA TRP A 754 -18.58 -12.57 -6.63
C TRP A 754 -19.04 -13.12 -8.00
N ASN A 755 -19.98 -12.42 -8.64
CA ASN A 755 -20.53 -12.69 -9.97
C ASN A 755 -20.11 -11.65 -11.00
N GLY A 756 -18.87 -11.20 -10.98
CA GLY A 756 -18.38 -10.14 -11.85
C GLY A 756 -18.52 -10.40 -13.35
N ASP A 757 -18.66 -11.68 -13.74
CA ASP A 757 -18.92 -12.11 -15.13
C ASP A 757 -20.40 -11.97 -15.56
N THR A 758 -21.34 -11.78 -14.62
CA THR A 758 -22.77 -11.71 -14.92
C THR A 758 -23.47 -10.48 -14.37
N ALA A 759 -22.85 -9.73 -13.48
CA ALA A 759 -23.40 -8.53 -12.86
C ALA A 759 -23.66 -7.39 -13.88
N ALA A 760 -24.32 -6.34 -13.41
CA ALA A 760 -24.54 -5.12 -14.21
C ALA A 760 -23.24 -4.64 -14.86
N PRO A 761 -23.25 -4.32 -16.17
CA PRO A 761 -22.03 -4.14 -16.97
C PRO A 761 -21.06 -3.06 -16.48
N ASP A 762 -21.53 -2.04 -15.78
CA ASP A 762 -20.77 -0.88 -15.34
C ASP A 762 -20.24 -1.02 -13.90
N MET A 763 -20.51 -2.16 -13.24
CA MET A 763 -20.24 -2.30 -11.80
C MET A 763 -19.04 -3.14 -11.44
N ASN A 764 -18.54 -4.04 -12.30
CA ASN A 764 -17.44 -4.91 -11.91
C ASN A 764 -16.08 -4.33 -12.32
N SER A 765 -15.17 -4.15 -11.34
CA SER A 765 -13.73 -4.12 -11.60
C SER A 765 -13.18 -5.54 -11.53
N ALA A 766 -12.42 -5.96 -12.53
CA ALA A 766 -11.75 -7.26 -12.49
C ALA A 766 -10.45 -7.22 -11.65
N ASN A 767 -10.10 -6.07 -11.09
CA ASN A 767 -8.95 -5.88 -10.21
C ASN A 767 -9.35 -5.03 -9.01
N HIS A 768 -9.75 -5.72 -7.94
CA HIS A 768 -10.19 -5.11 -6.70
C HIS A 768 -9.68 -5.93 -5.50
N VAL A 769 -9.65 -5.38 -4.29
CA VAL A 769 -9.05 -6.08 -3.14
C VAL A 769 -10.01 -6.34 -1.99
N MET A 770 -11.18 -5.70 -1.97
CA MET A 770 -12.08 -5.75 -0.81
C MET A 770 -12.57 -7.16 -0.47
N LEU A 771 -12.76 -8.04 -1.48
CA LEU A 771 -13.19 -9.42 -1.26
C LEU A 771 -12.06 -10.36 -0.82
N LEU A 772 -10.82 -9.88 -0.65
CA LEU A 772 -9.78 -10.64 0.04
C LEU A 772 -10.11 -10.83 1.53
N GLY A 773 -10.72 -9.81 2.15
CA GLY A 773 -11.12 -9.87 3.55
C GLY A 773 -9.95 -10.26 4.47
N ASP A 774 -10.12 -11.35 5.26
CA ASP A 774 -9.09 -11.88 6.14
C ASP A 774 -8.29 -13.06 5.54
N LEU A 775 -8.43 -13.31 4.24
CA LEU A 775 -7.87 -14.50 3.60
C LEU A 775 -6.33 -14.56 3.70
N LEU A 776 -5.62 -13.46 3.39
CA LEU A 776 -4.15 -13.43 3.51
C LEU A 776 -3.69 -13.54 4.96
N ILE A 777 -4.46 -12.99 5.91
CA ILE A 777 -4.18 -13.15 7.33
C ILE A 777 -4.29 -14.63 7.70
N TRP A 778 -5.34 -15.29 7.23
CA TRP A 778 -5.56 -16.71 7.45
C TRP A 778 -4.44 -17.58 6.85
N TYR A 779 -3.93 -17.22 5.66
CA TYR A 779 -2.80 -17.93 5.04
C TYR A 779 -1.56 -17.88 5.94
N TYR A 780 -1.19 -16.71 6.44
CA TYR A 780 0.01 -16.54 7.26
C TYR A 780 -0.21 -16.96 8.72
N GLU A 781 -1.26 -16.48 9.36
CA GLU A 781 -1.48 -16.72 10.79
C GLU A 781 -2.01 -18.12 11.11
N ASN A 782 -2.77 -18.74 10.19
CA ASN A 782 -3.38 -20.04 10.41
C ASN A 782 -2.75 -21.16 9.59
N LEU A 783 -2.72 -21.12 8.26
CA LEU A 783 -2.12 -22.20 7.47
C LEU A 783 -0.59 -22.32 7.71
N ALA A 784 0.11 -21.22 7.69
CA ALA A 784 1.54 -21.17 8.01
C ALA A 784 1.81 -21.11 9.52
N GLY A 785 0.86 -20.61 10.30
CA GLY A 785 1.01 -20.42 11.73
C GLY A 785 1.99 -19.33 12.12
N ILE A 786 2.18 -18.29 11.31
CA ILE A 786 3.07 -17.16 11.62
C ILE A 786 2.23 -16.02 12.17
N LYS A 787 2.20 -15.85 13.47
CA LYS A 787 1.41 -14.83 14.15
C LYS A 787 2.26 -14.04 15.15
N ASN A 788 2.11 -12.72 15.16
CA ASN A 788 2.69 -11.91 16.22
C ASN A 788 1.96 -12.20 17.52
N SER A 789 2.67 -12.56 18.58
CA SER A 789 2.01 -12.90 19.85
C SER A 789 1.27 -11.68 20.41
N LYS A 790 0.22 -11.93 21.20
CA LYS A 790 -0.64 -10.85 21.72
C LYS A 790 0.13 -9.79 22.52
N GLU A 791 1.14 -10.22 23.26
CA GLU A 791 1.95 -9.36 24.15
C GLU A 791 3.17 -8.76 23.44
N SER A 792 3.36 -9.02 22.13
CA SER A 792 4.52 -8.59 21.36
C SER A 792 4.14 -7.64 20.24
N VAL A 793 5.11 -6.85 19.76
CA VAL A 793 5.03 -6.01 18.56
C VAL A 793 6.21 -6.26 17.65
N GLY A 794 6.03 -6.06 16.35
CA GLY A 794 7.09 -6.24 15.37
C GLY A 794 7.65 -7.66 15.29
N PHE A 795 6.88 -8.67 15.68
CA PHE A 795 7.28 -10.09 15.67
C PHE A 795 8.51 -10.40 16.58
N ARG A 796 8.65 -9.67 17.68
CA ARG A 796 9.71 -9.93 18.68
C ARG A 796 9.47 -11.24 19.42
N HIS A 797 8.22 -11.63 19.62
CA HIS A 797 7.79 -12.96 20.03
C HIS A 797 6.71 -13.46 19.09
N ILE A 798 6.95 -14.63 18.51
CA ILE A 798 6.12 -15.20 17.45
C ILE A 798 5.33 -16.37 18.03
N GLU A 799 4.02 -16.37 17.85
CA GLU A 799 3.19 -17.57 18.06
C GLU A 799 3.19 -18.36 16.75
N MET A 800 3.70 -19.59 16.79
CA MET A 800 3.75 -20.47 15.63
C MET A 800 2.81 -21.65 15.85
N LYS A 801 1.60 -21.52 15.28
CA LYS A 801 0.51 -22.48 15.45
C LYS A 801 -0.19 -22.75 14.11
N PRO A 802 0.43 -23.53 13.22
CA PRO A 802 -0.21 -23.88 11.95
C PRO A 802 -1.42 -24.79 12.18
N CYS A 803 -2.44 -24.66 11.34
CA CYS A 803 -3.48 -25.67 11.18
C CYS A 803 -3.16 -26.60 10.00
N PHE A 804 -3.67 -27.81 10.05
CA PHE A 804 -3.32 -28.89 9.13
C PHE A 804 -4.59 -29.52 8.53
N PRO A 805 -5.35 -28.78 7.68
CA PRO A 805 -6.60 -29.28 7.11
C PRO A 805 -6.32 -30.52 6.23
N ASP A 806 -7.28 -31.47 6.24
CA ASP A 806 -7.20 -32.65 5.39
C ASP A 806 -7.26 -32.24 3.91
N GLY A 807 -6.41 -32.86 3.08
CA GLY A 807 -6.27 -32.51 1.67
C GLY A 807 -5.13 -31.51 1.37
N LEU A 808 -4.48 -30.96 2.41
CA LEU A 808 -3.30 -30.12 2.24
C LEU A 808 -2.05 -30.87 2.71
N ASP A 809 -1.10 -31.11 1.79
CA ASP A 809 0.10 -31.91 2.04
C ASP A 809 1.28 -31.06 2.55
N TYR A 810 1.37 -29.80 2.12
CA TYR A 810 2.41 -28.90 2.58
C TYR A 810 2.01 -27.42 2.52
N VAL A 811 2.67 -26.63 3.35
CA VAL A 811 2.72 -25.16 3.26
C VAL A 811 4.16 -24.71 3.36
N ASN A 812 4.61 -23.91 2.42
CA ASN A 812 5.88 -23.21 2.43
C ASN A 812 5.62 -21.71 2.56
N ALA A 813 5.94 -21.14 3.71
CA ALA A 813 5.71 -19.73 3.96
C ALA A 813 6.92 -19.03 4.57
N SER A 814 7.16 -17.81 4.13
CA SER A 814 8.14 -16.93 4.80
C SER A 814 7.63 -15.50 4.82
N TYR A 815 8.03 -14.77 5.87
CA TYR A 815 7.72 -13.38 6.06
C TYR A 815 8.97 -12.61 6.50
N GLN A 816 9.32 -11.55 5.77
CA GLN A 816 10.38 -10.60 6.15
C GLN A 816 9.77 -9.54 7.07
N SER A 817 9.74 -9.83 8.36
CA SER A 817 9.25 -8.87 9.36
C SER A 817 10.27 -7.76 9.63
N VAL A 818 9.86 -6.73 10.35
CA VAL A 818 10.76 -5.67 10.81
C VAL A 818 11.88 -6.21 11.72
N SER A 819 11.67 -7.34 12.38
CA SER A 819 12.64 -8.02 13.25
C SER A 819 13.54 -9.03 12.51
N GLY A 820 13.21 -9.38 11.27
CA GLY A 820 13.94 -10.32 10.43
C GLY A 820 13.05 -11.39 9.77
N LYS A 821 13.68 -12.28 9.03
CA LYS A 821 12.97 -13.31 8.26
C LYS A 821 12.47 -14.45 9.15
N ILE A 822 11.16 -14.69 9.07
CA ILE A 822 10.46 -15.81 9.69
C ILE A 822 10.16 -16.85 8.61
N VAL A 823 10.34 -18.14 8.92
CA VAL A 823 10.00 -19.24 8.01
C VAL A 823 9.15 -20.27 8.75
N SER A 824 8.11 -20.74 8.08
CA SER A 824 7.29 -21.86 8.54
C SER A 824 6.96 -22.74 7.34
N ASN A 825 7.68 -23.85 7.20
CA ASN A 825 7.50 -24.82 6.12
C ASN A 825 7.17 -26.17 6.71
N TRP A 826 5.94 -26.62 6.57
CA TRP A 826 5.54 -27.94 7.02
C TRP A 826 5.12 -28.85 5.85
N THR A 827 5.32 -30.13 6.04
CA THR A 827 4.92 -31.17 5.08
C THR A 827 4.32 -32.33 5.86
N ARG A 828 3.20 -32.85 5.37
CA ARG A 828 2.51 -34.02 5.88
C ARG A 828 2.27 -34.98 4.71
N THR A 829 2.87 -36.17 4.76
CA THR A 829 2.67 -37.26 3.80
C THR A 829 2.29 -38.52 4.55
N GLU A 830 1.84 -39.60 3.85
CA GLU A 830 1.56 -40.90 4.52
C GLU A 830 2.79 -41.37 5.31
N GLY A 831 2.63 -41.41 6.64
CA GLY A 831 3.66 -41.91 7.56
C GLY A 831 4.75 -40.95 7.96
N CYS A 832 4.72 -39.67 7.54
CA CYS A 832 5.78 -38.69 7.92
C CYS A 832 5.25 -37.26 8.04
N PHE A 833 5.64 -36.61 9.12
CA PHE A 833 5.46 -35.18 9.34
C PHE A 833 6.81 -34.48 9.46
N SER A 834 6.97 -33.33 8.85
CA SER A 834 8.14 -32.46 9.05
C SER A 834 7.74 -30.99 9.10
N TRP A 835 8.37 -30.21 9.98
CA TRP A 835 8.19 -28.78 10.10
C TRP A 835 9.52 -28.06 10.29
N ASN A 836 9.88 -27.20 9.32
CA ASN A 836 11.07 -26.37 9.35
C ASN A 836 10.69 -24.96 9.76
N VAL A 837 11.33 -24.45 10.80
CA VAL A 837 11.06 -23.14 11.40
C VAL A 837 12.32 -22.31 11.45
N THR A 838 12.22 -21.02 11.07
CA THR A 838 13.26 -20.01 11.30
C THR A 838 12.71 -18.89 12.18
N ILE A 839 13.39 -18.64 13.29
CA ILE A 839 13.13 -17.55 14.22
C ILE A 839 14.28 -16.53 14.08
N PRO A 840 14.01 -15.25 13.76
CA PRO A 840 15.05 -14.23 13.57
C PRO A 840 15.89 -14.01 14.81
N ALA A 841 17.11 -13.53 14.65
CA ALA A 841 17.96 -13.11 15.76
C ALA A 841 17.27 -12.00 16.58
N ASN A 842 17.46 -12.03 17.90
CA ASN A 842 16.77 -11.14 18.85
C ASN A 842 15.26 -11.39 19.00
N CYS A 843 14.73 -12.48 18.46
CA CYS A 843 13.35 -12.92 18.60
C CYS A 843 13.24 -14.24 19.33
N SER A 844 12.04 -14.54 19.80
CA SER A 844 11.66 -15.85 20.36
C SER A 844 10.33 -16.31 19.76
N ALA A 845 10.00 -17.57 19.95
CA ALA A 845 8.72 -18.11 19.50
C ALA A 845 8.18 -19.17 20.45
N THR A 846 6.84 -19.23 20.54
CA THR A 846 6.07 -20.34 21.11
C THR A 846 5.51 -21.17 19.97
N LEU A 847 5.93 -22.42 19.88
CA LEU A 847 5.48 -23.37 18.85
C LEU A 847 4.46 -24.32 19.42
N TYR A 848 3.42 -24.60 18.64
CA TYR A 848 2.36 -25.57 18.95
C TYR A 848 2.41 -26.71 17.95
N ILE A 849 2.75 -27.93 18.43
CA ILE A 849 2.82 -29.15 17.59
C ILE A 849 1.76 -30.13 18.05
N PRO A 850 0.77 -30.51 17.21
CA PRO A 850 -0.25 -31.48 17.58
C PRO A 850 0.34 -32.84 17.92
N LEU A 851 -0.15 -33.45 19.03
CA LEU A 851 0.24 -34.82 19.43
C LEU A 851 -0.10 -35.84 18.35
N SER A 852 -1.14 -35.58 17.55
CA SER A 852 -1.50 -36.45 16.43
C SER A 852 -0.45 -36.49 15.31
N LEU A 853 0.36 -35.43 15.16
CA LEU A 853 1.42 -35.31 14.16
C LEU A 853 2.79 -35.61 14.74
N HIS A 854 2.99 -35.44 16.03
CA HIS A 854 4.25 -35.71 16.74
C HIS A 854 3.96 -36.37 18.11
N PRO A 855 3.69 -37.71 18.14
CA PRO A 855 3.24 -38.37 19.39
C PRO A 855 4.31 -38.38 20.47
N GLU A 856 5.59 -38.44 20.09
CA GLU A 856 6.70 -38.45 21.04
C GLU A 856 7.13 -37.03 21.41
N LYS A 857 7.66 -36.88 22.64
CA LYS A 857 8.21 -35.58 23.07
C LYS A 857 9.37 -35.17 22.19
N PRO A 858 9.31 -33.99 21.54
CA PRO A 858 10.41 -33.49 20.72
C PRO A 858 11.70 -33.36 21.52
N GLU A 859 12.79 -33.99 21.08
CA GLU A 859 14.10 -33.83 21.69
C GLU A 859 14.80 -32.59 21.10
N MET A 860 14.97 -31.54 21.91
CA MET A 860 15.63 -30.30 21.48
C MET A 860 16.64 -29.82 22.52
N ALA A 861 17.90 -29.81 22.15
CA ALA A 861 19.03 -29.44 23.03
C ALA A 861 19.08 -27.97 23.48
N LYS A 862 18.17 -27.07 22.94
CA LYS A 862 18.15 -25.63 23.23
C LYS A 862 16.73 -25.07 23.36
N ALA A 863 15.73 -25.91 23.65
CA ALA A 863 14.41 -25.39 24.00
C ALA A 863 14.48 -24.78 25.42
N HIS A 864 13.87 -23.60 25.57
CA HIS A 864 13.73 -22.98 26.89
C HIS A 864 12.73 -23.76 27.76
N SER A 865 11.67 -24.27 27.13
CA SER A 865 10.74 -25.22 27.76
C SER A 865 10.07 -26.09 26.72
N ILE A 866 9.65 -27.32 27.13
CA ILE A 866 8.80 -28.23 26.35
C ILE A 866 7.76 -28.79 27.29
N GLN A 867 6.49 -28.46 27.06
CA GLN A 867 5.35 -28.88 27.88
C GLN A 867 4.28 -29.53 26.99
N CYS A 868 3.47 -30.40 27.58
CA CYS A 868 2.30 -30.96 26.92
C CYS A 868 1.06 -30.28 27.53
N GLU A 869 0.26 -29.64 26.72
CA GLU A 869 -0.98 -28.99 27.16
C GLU A 869 -2.11 -29.26 26.13
N GLY A 870 -3.22 -29.82 26.60
CA GLY A 870 -4.25 -30.28 25.70
C GLY A 870 -3.72 -31.31 24.68
N ASP A 871 -3.99 -31.05 23.41
CA ASP A 871 -3.57 -31.93 22.30
C ASP A 871 -2.28 -31.46 21.63
N ASN A 872 -1.46 -30.63 22.30
CA ASN A 872 -0.25 -30.05 21.71
C ASN A 872 0.98 -30.17 22.61
N TRP A 873 2.15 -30.32 21.98
CA TRP A 873 3.41 -29.89 22.54
C TRP A 873 3.54 -28.38 22.41
N ILE A 874 3.80 -27.70 23.52
CA ILE A 874 4.11 -26.27 23.56
C ILE A 874 5.60 -26.13 23.81
N ILE A 875 6.29 -25.48 22.87
CA ILE A 875 7.76 -25.38 22.85
C ILE A 875 8.17 -23.92 22.78
N GLU A 876 8.93 -23.47 23.78
CA GLU A 876 9.53 -22.16 23.81
C GLU A 876 10.95 -22.19 23.22
N LEU A 877 11.18 -21.38 22.19
CA LEU A 877 12.47 -21.32 21.49
C LEU A 877 12.98 -19.88 21.35
N GLY A 878 14.29 -19.73 21.45
CA GLY A 878 15.00 -18.54 21.00
C GLY A 878 15.24 -18.55 19.49
N SER A 879 15.99 -17.55 19.02
CA SER A 879 16.33 -17.41 17.59
C SER A 879 17.11 -18.62 17.04
N GLY A 880 16.89 -18.91 15.76
CA GLY A 880 17.61 -20.00 15.07
C GLY A 880 16.76 -20.77 14.05
N ASN A 881 17.37 -21.78 13.45
CA ASN A 881 16.72 -22.71 12.54
C ASN A 881 16.44 -24.03 13.25
N TYR A 882 15.23 -24.52 13.15
CA TYR A 882 14.76 -25.73 13.80
C TYR A 882 14.04 -26.63 12.81
N CYS A 883 14.11 -27.95 13.04
CA CYS A 883 13.43 -28.93 12.22
C CYS A 883 12.81 -29.98 13.16
N PHE A 884 11.51 -30.18 13.04
CA PHE A 884 10.75 -31.23 13.72
C PHE A 884 10.40 -32.30 12.71
N LYS A 885 10.58 -33.56 13.09
CA LYS A 885 10.23 -34.71 12.24
C LYS A 885 9.66 -35.80 13.11
N SER A 886 8.61 -36.46 12.62
CA SER A 886 8.09 -37.66 13.22
C SER A 886 7.57 -38.64 12.16
N ASP A 887 7.69 -39.90 12.45
CA ASP A 887 6.95 -40.98 11.75
C ASP A 887 5.54 -41.04 12.35
N MET A 888 4.50 -40.98 11.52
CA MET A 888 3.10 -40.96 11.94
C MET A 888 2.49 -42.37 11.95
#